data_57b730936b9b44fb085a9b6943c64314
#
_entry.id   57b730936b9b44fb085a9b6943c64314
#
_cell.length_a   1.000
_cell.length_b   1.000
_cell.length_c   1.000
_cell.angle_alpha   90.00
_cell.angle_beta   90.00
_cell.angle_gamma   90.00
#
_symmetry.space_group_name_H-M   'P 1'
#
loop_
_entity.id
_entity.type
_entity.pdbx_description
1 polymer ?
#
loop_
_entity_poly.entity_id
_entity_poly.type
_entity_poly.pdbx_seq_one_letter_code
_entity_poly.pdbx_strand_id
1 'polypeptide(L)'
;MTVKRNLALILTVLLMTGATSVYAQPKDTARVHRLPDVVVDGQQRRIDNSAPVRVIGSADYLRLGVTDVADALNRLAGVTLRDYGGAGGMKTVSVRGYGAQHTGVSYDGVMLSEIQSGEIDVSRYSIDNVQSLSLTIGDGDDIFVTARQATTPAVLAIQSLTRLPADLKPHLTAQMRLGSWGYANPFVRYTQRMGRSVALSAVGDYVYADNDYPFRLRNGNVTTIERRSNSRMCSGHAEVSGLWTPNDRSSLWAKIYYYDNDRQLPGIVQYYTNVCGQQLHDRNWFAQTRWLYQASQRLSLRLTAKANWASSAYRDTLLPDRRDDATYQQHEYYGSASMLYAPCRDVEINYAADYCYNNLSSSLATDRRPYRHTLWQTAAVKFQRQRFTALARVLWTLCLNGAHRGDAQSDMRRWSPSLSLSYRLMEDEELYLRASMKDIFRVPTFNECYFHHYGSPDIRPENTRQYNIGLTWRHAWSPRLVAQVAADAYLNRISDKIVAVPYNMFIWRTINMAKARGMGVDGEARVEWTPSAGHRIDLSASYTYQRVANRTDASSPHYGKQVPYQPLNQGSASVGWENPWISLSLHGQAASGRWATPNHYEGTHIGGYADVGLTAYRNMMVGKTRLQLRADVENILGHQYEIVAHYPMPRTHWRMSVKMEL
;
A
#
# COMPACT_ATOMS: atom_id res chain seq x y z
N MET A 1 1.32 -18.73 36.22
CA MET A 1 2.69 -18.58 36.76
C MET A 1 3.78 -19.11 35.81
N THR A 2 3.49 -19.97 34.87
CA THR A 2 4.44 -20.63 33.95
C THR A 2 4.94 -19.74 32.80
N VAL A 3 4.16 -18.77 32.34
CA VAL A 3 4.51 -17.90 31.21
C VAL A 3 5.61 -16.88 31.55
N LYS A 4 5.64 -16.38 32.80
CA LYS A 4 6.69 -15.43 33.23
C LYS A 4 8.09 -16.08 33.33
N ARG A 5 8.15 -17.40 33.56
CA ARG A 5 9.40 -18.12 33.68
C ARG A 5 10.06 -18.44 32.32
N ASN A 6 9.25 -18.60 31.27
CA ASN A 6 9.75 -18.87 29.92
C ASN A 6 10.22 -17.59 29.21
N LEU A 7 9.61 -16.43 29.51
CA LEU A 7 10.07 -15.15 28.95
C LEU A 7 11.44 -14.72 29.50
N ALA A 8 11.70 -14.99 30.78
CA ALA A 8 13.01 -14.74 31.40
C ALA A 8 14.11 -15.64 30.82
N LEU A 9 13.78 -16.89 30.48
CA LEU A 9 14.74 -17.83 29.86
C LEU A 9 15.13 -17.42 28.44
N ILE A 10 14.20 -16.89 27.66
CA ILE A 10 14.46 -16.41 26.30
C ILE A 10 15.34 -15.16 26.32
N LEU A 11 15.11 -14.25 27.27
CA LEU A 11 15.96 -13.07 27.44
C LEU A 11 17.38 -13.41 27.88
N THR A 12 17.54 -14.45 28.70
CA THR A 12 18.86 -14.90 29.22
C THR A 12 19.67 -15.63 28.14
N VAL A 13 19.04 -16.37 27.24
CA VAL A 13 19.70 -17.02 26.10
C VAL A 13 20.17 -15.98 25.04
N LEU A 14 19.46 -14.88 24.90
CA LEU A 14 19.87 -13.77 24.00
C LEU A 14 21.07 -12.96 24.54
N LEU A 15 21.35 -13.00 25.85
CA LEU A 15 22.44 -12.27 26.48
C LEU A 15 23.75 -13.08 26.62
N MET A 16 23.72 -14.41 26.40
CA MET A 16 24.89 -15.25 26.60
C MET A 16 25.67 -15.68 25.35
N THR A 17 25.32 -15.19 24.16
CA THR A 17 26.07 -15.47 22.91
C THR A 17 27.03 -14.34 22.51
N GLY A 18 27.71 -13.73 23.44
CA GLY A 18 28.65 -12.67 23.14
C GLY A 18 30.00 -12.92 23.81
N ALA A 19 30.93 -13.56 23.14
CA ALA A 19 32.37 -13.27 23.16
C ALA A 19 33.19 -14.49 22.63
N THR A 20 33.43 -14.50 21.34
CA THR A 20 34.64 -15.13 20.80
C THR A 20 35.36 -14.09 19.95
N SER A 21 36.50 -13.65 20.43
CA SER A 21 37.44 -12.79 19.74
C SER A 21 38.02 -13.53 18.52
N VAL A 22 37.67 -13.11 17.33
CA VAL A 22 38.29 -13.55 16.06
C VAL A 22 39.28 -12.49 15.61
N TYR A 23 40.55 -12.90 15.54
CA TYR A 23 41.65 -12.09 14.99
C TYR A 23 41.39 -11.72 13.52
N ALA A 24 41.51 -10.43 13.20
CA ALA A 24 41.34 -9.88 11.86
C ALA A 24 42.62 -10.01 11.05
N GLN A 25 42.53 -10.62 9.86
CA GLN A 25 43.48 -10.42 8.77
C GLN A 25 43.06 -9.26 7.87
N PRO A 26 43.99 -8.46 7.30
CA PRO A 26 43.66 -7.21 6.62
C PRO A 26 43.41 -7.40 5.12
N LYS A 27 42.54 -6.52 4.61
CA LYS A 27 42.29 -6.16 3.20
C LYS A 27 41.47 -7.16 2.37
N ASP A 28 40.16 -7.04 2.54
CA ASP A 28 39.23 -7.18 1.41
C ASP A 28 38.26 -6.00 1.43
N THR A 29 38.14 -5.30 0.28
CA THR A 29 37.23 -4.16 0.14
C THR A 29 35.81 -4.65 0.18
N ALA A 30 35.27 -4.82 1.40
CA ALA A 30 33.86 -5.12 1.64
C ALA A 30 33.00 -4.02 0.98
N ARG A 31 31.88 -4.39 0.38
CA ARG A 31 30.82 -3.43 0.02
C ARG A 31 30.47 -2.68 1.30
N VAL A 32 30.82 -1.38 1.33
CA VAL A 32 30.36 -0.51 2.40
C VAL A 32 28.87 -0.33 2.16
N HIS A 33 28.02 -0.95 2.99
CA HIS A 33 26.65 -0.51 3.12
C HIS A 33 26.71 0.90 3.73
N ARG A 34 26.84 1.90 2.88
CA ARG A 34 26.57 3.27 3.30
C ARG A 34 25.11 3.29 3.72
N LEU A 35 24.84 3.88 4.89
CA LEU A 35 23.48 4.28 5.24
C LEU A 35 22.90 4.93 4.01
N PRO A 36 21.73 4.51 3.50
CA PRO A 36 21.17 5.14 2.33
C PRO A 36 21.07 6.63 2.66
N ASP A 37 21.92 7.43 2.04
CA ASP A 37 21.70 8.86 1.99
C ASP A 37 20.27 9.01 1.46
N VAL A 38 19.44 9.75 2.20
CA VAL A 38 18.10 10.14 1.75
C VAL A 38 18.30 11.21 0.66
N VAL A 39 19.06 10.88 -0.37
CA VAL A 39 19.28 11.68 -1.55
C VAL A 39 18.71 10.93 -2.73
N VAL A 40 17.46 11.23 -3.03
CA VAL A 40 16.85 10.80 -4.29
C VAL A 40 16.75 12.02 -5.19
N ASP A 41 17.87 12.38 -5.78
CA ASP A 41 17.89 13.16 -7.00
C ASP A 41 18.64 12.35 -8.06
N GLY A 42 17.92 11.95 -9.12
CA GLY A 42 18.52 11.28 -10.27
C GLY A 42 18.98 9.85 -10.06
N GLN A 43 18.43 9.13 -9.07
CA GLN A 43 18.73 7.70 -8.98
C GLN A 43 18.25 7.01 -10.26
N GLN A 44 19.22 6.50 -11.02
CA GLN A 44 18.95 5.41 -11.97
C GLN A 44 18.11 4.39 -11.22
N ARG A 45 16.89 4.13 -11.70
CA ARG A 45 16.00 3.14 -11.09
C ARG A 45 16.75 1.82 -11.04
N ARG A 46 17.14 1.44 -9.84
CA ARG A 46 17.84 0.18 -9.62
C ARG A 46 16.85 -0.94 -9.88
N ILE A 47 17.18 -1.85 -10.77
CA ILE A 47 16.38 -3.05 -10.98
C ILE A 47 16.56 -3.94 -9.74
N ASP A 48 15.46 -4.29 -9.06
CA ASP A 48 15.46 -5.35 -8.07
C ASP A 48 15.58 -6.69 -8.81
N ASN A 49 16.58 -7.46 -8.46
CA ASN A 49 16.90 -8.70 -9.16
C ASN A 49 16.08 -9.89 -8.65
N SER A 50 15.54 -9.83 -7.42
CA SER A 50 14.92 -10.99 -6.75
C SER A 50 13.40 -11.01 -6.86
N ALA A 51 12.75 -9.84 -6.99
CA ALA A 51 11.29 -9.73 -7.05
C ALA A 51 10.84 -8.67 -8.07
N PRO A 52 9.58 -8.73 -8.52
CA PRO A 52 8.96 -7.61 -9.24
C PRO A 52 8.84 -6.41 -8.28
N VAL A 53 9.61 -5.37 -8.52
CA VAL A 53 9.49 -4.08 -7.81
C VAL A 53 9.09 -3.00 -8.79
N ARG A 54 7.99 -2.32 -8.50
CA ARG A 54 7.41 -1.26 -9.30
C ARG A 54 7.48 0.03 -8.52
N VAL A 55 8.05 1.08 -9.11
CA VAL A 55 8.27 2.35 -8.42
C VAL A 55 7.73 3.50 -9.24
N ILE A 56 6.94 4.37 -8.60
CA ILE A 56 6.51 5.67 -9.12
C ILE A 56 7.07 6.74 -8.17
N GLY A 57 7.97 7.58 -8.67
CA GLY A 57 8.56 8.68 -7.90
C GLY A 57 7.79 9.99 -8.07
N SER A 58 8.06 10.97 -7.19
CA SER A 58 7.41 12.28 -7.23
C SER A 58 7.62 13.02 -8.55
N ALA A 59 8.76 12.82 -9.23
CA ALA A 59 9.00 13.37 -10.57
C ALA A 59 8.07 12.78 -11.64
N ASP A 60 7.55 11.57 -11.43
CA ASP A 60 6.67 10.89 -12.36
C ASP A 60 5.20 11.31 -12.20
N TYR A 61 4.79 11.85 -11.03
CA TYR A 61 3.39 12.17 -10.75
C TYR A 61 2.81 13.16 -11.76
N LEU A 62 3.58 14.16 -12.14
CA LEU A 62 3.17 15.13 -13.16
C LEU A 62 3.17 14.51 -14.57
N ARG A 63 4.23 13.77 -14.91
CA ARG A 63 4.41 13.15 -16.23
C ARG A 63 3.38 12.08 -16.54
N LEU A 64 2.97 11.34 -15.51
CA LEU A 64 1.93 10.31 -15.61
C LEU A 64 0.52 10.87 -15.35
N GLY A 65 0.36 12.16 -15.02
CA GLY A 65 -0.92 12.76 -14.68
C GLY A 65 -1.54 12.21 -13.39
N VAL A 66 -0.74 11.78 -12.42
CA VAL A 66 -1.22 11.23 -11.15
C VAL A 66 -1.87 12.31 -10.31
N THR A 67 -3.06 12.05 -9.79
CA THR A 67 -3.85 13.01 -9.00
C THR A 67 -3.89 12.71 -7.50
N ASP A 68 -3.86 11.43 -7.14
CA ASP A 68 -3.79 10.97 -5.75
C ASP A 68 -3.03 9.63 -5.63
N VAL A 69 -2.81 9.15 -4.40
CA VAL A 69 -2.07 7.91 -4.14
C VAL A 69 -2.75 6.69 -4.76
N ALA A 70 -4.07 6.61 -4.72
CA ALA A 70 -4.82 5.49 -5.28
C ALA A 70 -4.72 5.45 -6.81
N ASP A 71 -4.78 6.61 -7.47
CA ASP A 71 -4.58 6.73 -8.92
C ASP A 71 -3.16 6.28 -9.30
N ALA A 72 -2.13 6.71 -8.57
CA ALA A 72 -0.77 6.23 -8.78
C ALA A 72 -0.66 4.70 -8.71
N LEU A 73 -1.33 4.09 -7.73
CA LEU A 73 -1.31 2.65 -7.52
C LEU A 73 -2.05 1.88 -8.62
N ASN A 74 -3.15 2.44 -9.12
CA ASN A 74 -3.93 1.82 -10.18
C ASN A 74 -3.18 1.76 -11.54
N ARG A 75 -2.08 2.52 -11.66
CA ARG A 75 -1.17 2.46 -12.83
C ARG A 75 -0.14 1.36 -12.76
N LEU A 76 0.01 0.70 -11.61
CA LEU A 76 0.93 -0.42 -11.43
C LEU A 76 0.26 -1.73 -11.86
N ALA A 77 0.95 -2.55 -12.65
CA ALA A 77 0.43 -3.85 -13.05
C ALA A 77 0.23 -4.77 -11.81
N GLY A 78 -0.77 -5.64 -11.85
CA GLY A 78 -1.13 -6.54 -10.75
C GLY A 78 -1.92 -5.88 -9.62
N VAL A 79 -2.18 -4.57 -9.69
CA VAL A 79 -2.97 -3.83 -8.70
C VAL A 79 -4.41 -3.69 -9.16
N THR A 80 -5.35 -4.01 -8.30
CA THR A 80 -6.78 -3.73 -8.49
C THR A 80 -7.24 -2.81 -7.37
N LEU A 81 -7.81 -1.68 -7.73
CA LEU A 81 -8.35 -0.70 -6.80
C LEU A 81 -9.85 -0.99 -6.56
N ARG A 82 -10.27 -0.96 -5.30
CA ARG A 82 -11.67 -0.83 -4.92
C ARG A 82 -11.90 0.62 -4.52
N ASP A 83 -12.76 1.33 -5.25
CA ASP A 83 -13.05 2.75 -5.07
C ASP A 83 -14.57 2.94 -4.98
N TYR A 84 -15.01 3.63 -3.92
CA TYR A 84 -16.43 3.92 -3.66
C TYR A 84 -16.89 5.28 -4.23
N GLY A 85 -16.04 5.92 -5.01
CA GLY A 85 -16.33 7.15 -5.77
C GLY A 85 -16.09 8.45 -5.01
N GLY A 86 -15.72 9.47 -5.76
CA GLY A 86 -15.47 10.82 -5.25
C GLY A 86 -14.20 10.98 -4.42
N ALA A 87 -13.97 12.19 -3.89
CA ALA A 87 -12.78 12.49 -3.09
C ALA A 87 -12.82 11.83 -1.71
N GLY A 88 -14.00 11.54 -1.16
CA GLY A 88 -14.20 10.93 0.17
C GLY A 88 -14.45 9.44 0.14
N GLY A 89 -14.49 8.81 -1.04
CA GLY A 89 -14.66 7.37 -1.15
C GLY A 89 -13.48 6.63 -0.52
N MET A 90 -13.77 5.58 0.22
CA MET A 90 -12.75 4.65 0.70
C MET A 90 -12.05 4.00 -0.50
N LYS A 91 -10.71 3.96 -0.48
CA LYS A 91 -9.91 3.36 -1.54
C LYS A 91 -8.98 2.30 -0.99
N THR A 92 -9.23 1.02 -1.35
CA THR A 92 -8.40 -0.09 -0.91
C THR A 92 -7.75 -0.81 -2.07
N VAL A 93 -6.56 -1.36 -1.81
CA VAL A 93 -5.69 -1.95 -2.82
C VAL A 93 -5.59 -3.45 -2.65
N SER A 94 -5.90 -4.17 -3.70
CA SER A 94 -5.69 -5.62 -3.81
C SER A 94 -4.61 -5.90 -4.85
N VAL A 95 -3.66 -6.76 -4.52
CA VAL A 95 -2.61 -7.19 -5.43
C VAL A 95 -2.90 -8.61 -5.91
N ARG A 96 -2.88 -8.84 -7.23
CA ARG A 96 -3.08 -10.15 -7.87
C ARG A 96 -4.32 -10.93 -7.36
N GLY A 97 -5.37 -10.18 -7.00
CA GLY A 97 -6.66 -10.75 -6.58
C GLY A 97 -6.68 -11.43 -5.22
N TYR A 98 -5.69 -11.23 -4.37
CA TYR A 98 -5.71 -11.78 -3.01
C TYR A 98 -6.79 -11.17 -2.12
N GLY A 99 -7.13 -9.89 -2.34
CA GLY A 99 -7.94 -9.05 -1.47
C GLY A 99 -7.09 -8.01 -0.72
N ALA A 100 -7.72 -6.92 -0.29
CA ALA A 100 -7.01 -5.81 0.34
C ALA A 100 -6.35 -6.20 1.68
N GLN A 101 -6.93 -7.15 2.42
CA GLN A 101 -6.40 -7.66 3.68
C GLN A 101 -5.04 -8.37 3.54
N HIS A 102 -4.66 -8.76 2.32
CA HIS A 102 -3.38 -9.40 2.04
C HIS A 102 -2.29 -8.42 1.59
N THR A 103 -2.65 -7.17 1.29
CA THR A 103 -1.69 -6.16 0.84
C THR A 103 -1.10 -5.46 2.06
N GLY A 104 0.19 -5.70 2.32
CA GLY A 104 0.91 -4.95 3.34
C GLY A 104 1.14 -3.51 2.87
N VAL A 105 0.89 -2.54 3.75
CA VAL A 105 1.20 -1.13 3.48
C VAL A 105 2.21 -0.66 4.50
N SER A 106 3.30 -0.07 4.07
CA SER A 106 4.28 0.57 4.94
C SER A 106 4.35 2.06 4.69
N TYR A 107 4.52 2.83 5.74
CA TYR A 107 4.74 4.27 5.70
C TYR A 107 6.11 4.57 6.28
N ASP A 108 7.01 5.09 5.44
CA ASP A 108 8.43 5.33 5.76
C ASP A 108 9.14 4.09 6.34
N GLY A 109 8.85 2.90 5.77
CA GLY A 109 9.48 1.64 6.13
C GLY A 109 8.93 0.98 7.40
N VAL A 110 7.87 1.53 8.02
CA VAL A 110 7.17 0.91 9.16
C VAL A 110 5.80 0.42 8.70
N MET A 111 5.50 -0.86 8.93
CA MET A 111 4.24 -1.47 8.52
C MET A 111 3.06 -0.83 9.25
N LEU A 112 2.05 -0.45 8.48
CA LEU A 112 0.78 0.01 8.98
C LEU A 112 -0.10 -1.17 9.39
N SER A 113 -1.04 -0.92 10.28
CA SER A 113 -1.98 -1.92 10.77
C SER A 113 -3.37 -1.32 10.85
N GLU A 114 -4.31 -2.10 10.42
CA GLU A 114 -5.73 -1.93 10.66
C GLU A 114 -6.24 -3.31 11.11
N ILE A 115 -6.35 -3.52 12.43
CA ILE A 115 -6.62 -4.85 12.99
C ILE A 115 -8.12 -5.21 12.92
N GLN A 116 -8.98 -4.21 12.79
CA GLN A 116 -10.41 -4.37 12.76
C GLN A 116 -10.87 -5.03 11.45
N SER A 117 -10.62 -4.41 10.30
CA SER A 117 -11.00 -4.89 8.96
C SER A 117 -9.85 -5.53 8.18
N GLY A 118 -8.61 -5.19 8.51
CA GLY A 118 -7.41 -5.58 7.77
C GLY A 118 -7.18 -4.81 6.48
N GLU A 119 -8.02 -3.84 6.15
CA GLU A 119 -7.93 -3.05 4.92
C GLU A 119 -7.44 -1.63 5.21
N ILE A 120 -6.40 -1.20 4.53
CA ILE A 120 -5.85 0.14 4.69
C ILE A 120 -6.41 1.05 3.59
N ASP A 121 -7.10 2.11 4.02
CA ASP A 121 -7.55 3.18 3.14
C ASP A 121 -6.35 4.04 2.71
N VAL A 122 -5.93 3.91 1.45
CA VAL A 122 -4.80 4.65 0.90
C VAL A 122 -5.15 6.10 0.54
N SER A 123 -6.43 6.47 0.54
CA SER A 123 -6.87 7.84 0.25
C SER A 123 -6.45 8.86 1.32
N ARG A 124 -6.12 8.38 2.53
CA ARG A 124 -5.67 9.22 3.65
C ARG A 124 -4.27 9.82 3.50
N TYR A 125 -3.47 9.35 2.52
CA TYR A 125 -2.11 9.83 2.32
C TYR A 125 -2.07 10.86 1.20
N SER A 126 -1.61 12.06 1.51
CA SER A 126 -1.47 13.14 0.53
C SER A 126 -0.35 12.86 -0.46
N ILE A 127 -0.65 12.83 -1.76
CA ILE A 127 0.33 12.63 -2.83
C ILE A 127 1.42 13.73 -2.83
N ASP A 128 1.07 14.94 -2.34
CA ASP A 128 1.99 16.07 -2.26
C ASP A 128 3.06 15.89 -1.18
N ASN A 129 2.83 14.96 -0.23
CA ASN A 129 3.80 14.56 0.77
C ASN A 129 4.53 13.25 0.44
N VAL A 130 4.19 12.59 -0.65
CA VAL A 130 4.79 11.30 -1.02
C VAL A 130 5.92 11.50 -2.02
N GLN A 131 7.11 11.04 -1.68
CA GLN A 131 8.30 11.06 -2.55
C GLN A 131 8.26 9.91 -3.55
N SER A 132 7.91 8.73 -3.09
CA SER A 132 7.79 7.55 -3.94
C SER A 132 6.79 6.55 -3.39
N LEU A 133 6.16 5.86 -4.31
CA LEU A 133 5.35 4.68 -4.08
C LEU A 133 6.07 3.50 -4.70
N SER A 134 6.26 2.43 -3.94
CA SER A 134 6.83 1.20 -4.47
C SER A 134 5.99 0.00 -4.08
N LEU A 135 5.76 -0.89 -5.04
CA LEU A 135 5.09 -2.16 -4.84
C LEU A 135 6.11 -3.28 -5.04
N THR A 136 6.38 -4.04 -4.00
CA THR A 136 7.21 -5.24 -4.04
C THR A 136 6.33 -6.47 -3.92
N ILE A 137 6.40 -7.40 -4.88
CA ILE A 137 5.61 -8.64 -4.87
C ILE A 137 6.55 -9.81 -4.59
N GLY A 138 6.34 -10.50 -3.47
CA GLY A 138 7.27 -11.49 -2.95
C GLY A 138 8.33 -10.91 -2.04
N ASP A 139 9.56 -11.44 -2.10
CA ASP A 139 10.71 -10.96 -1.33
C ASP A 139 11.71 -10.26 -2.25
N GLY A 140 11.91 -8.95 -2.01
CA GLY A 140 12.84 -8.11 -2.77
C GLY A 140 14.30 -8.28 -2.37
N ASP A 141 15.20 -7.63 -3.11
CA ASP A 141 16.66 -7.68 -2.91
C ASP A 141 17.13 -7.10 -1.58
N ASP A 142 16.38 -6.15 -1.02
CA ASP A 142 16.66 -5.65 0.32
C ASP A 142 16.18 -6.68 1.35
N ILE A 143 17.13 -7.42 1.89
CA ILE A 143 16.83 -8.38 2.96
C ILE A 143 16.82 -7.76 4.34
N PHE A 144 17.33 -6.52 4.51
CA PHE A 144 17.33 -5.81 5.78
C PHE A 144 15.95 -5.24 6.09
N VAL A 145 14.99 -6.13 6.30
CA VAL A 145 13.58 -5.82 6.56
C VAL A 145 13.16 -6.34 7.93
N THR A 146 12.03 -5.85 8.44
CA THR A 146 11.41 -6.36 9.67
C THR A 146 10.73 -7.71 9.41
N ALA A 147 10.54 -8.53 10.43
CA ALA A 147 9.87 -9.82 10.29
C ALA A 147 8.42 -9.66 9.81
N ARG A 148 7.73 -8.60 10.25
CA ARG A 148 6.36 -8.28 9.83
C ARG A 148 6.24 -7.99 8.33
N GLN A 149 7.24 -7.37 7.68
CA GLN A 149 7.22 -7.16 6.23
C GLN A 149 7.21 -8.47 5.44
N ALA A 150 7.79 -9.53 5.98
CA ALA A 150 7.82 -10.85 5.34
C ALA A 150 6.46 -11.58 5.37
N THR A 151 5.48 -11.14 6.17
CA THR A 151 4.20 -11.84 6.37
C THR A 151 3.24 -11.74 5.19
N THR A 152 3.39 -10.74 4.30
CA THR A 152 2.44 -10.44 3.22
C THR A 152 2.95 -10.87 1.85
N PRO A 153 2.06 -11.21 0.88
CA PRO A 153 2.44 -11.54 -0.49
C PRO A 153 3.00 -10.37 -1.27
N ALA A 154 2.59 -9.15 -0.90
CA ALA A 154 3.05 -7.91 -1.50
C ALA A 154 3.09 -6.79 -0.46
N VAL A 155 4.07 -5.91 -0.59
CA VAL A 155 4.23 -4.73 0.25
C VAL A 155 4.17 -3.48 -0.62
N LEU A 156 3.20 -2.63 -0.33
CA LEU A 156 3.13 -1.26 -0.83
C LEU A 156 3.89 -0.36 0.14
N ALA A 157 4.99 0.21 -0.29
CA ALA A 157 5.74 1.16 0.51
C ALA A 157 5.46 2.60 0.05
N ILE A 158 4.97 3.41 0.97
CA ILE A 158 4.75 4.84 0.83
C ILE A 158 5.92 5.53 1.54
N GLN A 159 6.74 6.26 0.78
CA GLN A 159 7.85 7.04 1.32
C GLN A 159 7.46 8.52 1.30
N SER A 160 7.43 9.17 2.46
CA SER A 160 7.13 10.59 2.53
C SER A 160 8.29 11.45 2.00
N LEU A 161 7.98 12.66 1.57
CA LEU A 161 8.98 13.64 1.14
C LEU A 161 9.79 14.14 2.33
N THR A 162 10.77 13.36 2.75
CA THR A 162 11.76 13.75 3.76
C THR A 162 13.02 14.26 3.03
N ARG A 163 12.85 15.24 2.15
CA ARG A 163 14.01 15.88 1.52
C ARG A 163 14.68 16.77 2.57
N LEU A 164 15.83 16.32 3.04
CA LEU A 164 16.65 17.15 3.90
C LEU A 164 17.27 18.27 3.04
N PRO A 165 17.05 19.54 3.36
CA PRO A 165 17.75 20.63 2.68
C PRO A 165 19.25 20.46 2.86
N ALA A 166 20.00 20.73 1.79
CA ALA A 166 21.47 20.73 1.85
C ALA A 166 22.00 21.91 2.66
N ASP A 167 21.23 22.99 2.72
CA ASP A 167 21.52 24.22 3.45
C ASP A 167 20.80 24.25 4.82
N LEU A 168 21.11 25.25 5.62
CA LEU A 168 20.51 25.50 6.93
C LEU A 168 19.26 26.39 6.87
N LYS A 169 18.83 26.78 5.65
CA LYS A 169 17.69 27.68 5.48
C LYS A 169 16.37 26.94 5.66
N PRO A 170 15.35 27.64 6.13
CA PRO A 170 14.00 27.09 6.10
C PRO A 170 13.51 27.00 4.64
N HIS A 171 12.85 25.89 4.31
CA HIS A 171 12.17 25.68 3.05
C HIS A 171 10.68 25.51 3.30
N LEU A 172 9.87 26.33 2.67
CA LEU A 172 8.44 26.30 2.76
C LEU A 172 7.83 25.93 1.40
N THR A 173 6.96 24.93 1.40
CA THR A 173 6.12 24.59 0.25
C THR A 173 4.67 24.86 0.65
N ALA A 174 3.97 25.65 -0.13
CA ALA A 174 2.53 25.88 0.02
C ALA A 174 1.84 25.53 -1.29
N GLN A 175 0.68 24.89 -1.20
CA GLN A 175 -0.14 24.52 -2.36
C GLN A 175 -1.61 24.71 -2.05
N MET A 176 -2.36 25.19 -3.04
CA MET A 176 -3.81 25.19 -3.04
C MET A 176 -4.30 24.44 -4.27
N ARG A 177 -5.19 23.47 -4.04
CA ARG A 177 -5.86 22.71 -5.11
C ARG A 177 -7.36 22.90 -4.98
N LEU A 178 -8.00 23.26 -6.07
CA LEU A 178 -9.45 23.44 -6.21
C LEU A 178 -9.98 22.52 -7.30
N GLY A 179 -11.23 22.11 -7.22
CA GLY A 179 -11.82 21.23 -8.22
C GLY A 179 -13.34 21.20 -8.21
N SER A 180 -13.88 20.36 -9.08
CA SER A 180 -15.32 20.14 -9.21
C SER A 180 -15.96 19.72 -7.89
N TRP A 181 -17.22 20.07 -7.70
CA TRP A 181 -18.08 19.67 -6.56
C TRP A 181 -17.51 20.09 -5.20
N GLY A 182 -17.11 21.35 -5.09
CA GLY A 182 -16.64 21.94 -3.85
C GLY A 182 -15.28 21.45 -3.38
N TYR A 183 -14.50 20.73 -4.22
CA TYR A 183 -13.21 20.22 -3.82
C TYR A 183 -12.21 21.34 -3.54
N ALA A 184 -11.64 21.34 -2.32
CA ALA A 184 -10.58 22.25 -1.90
C ALA A 184 -9.55 21.50 -1.04
N ASN A 185 -8.26 21.67 -1.36
CA ASN A 185 -7.16 21.04 -0.63
C ASN A 185 -5.97 21.99 -0.47
N PRO A 186 -5.92 22.78 0.59
CA PRO A 186 -4.71 23.47 1.03
C PRO A 186 -3.71 22.48 1.61
N PHE A 187 -2.44 22.66 1.24
CA PHE A 187 -1.31 21.89 1.72
C PHE A 187 -0.16 22.80 2.07
N VAL A 188 0.53 22.49 3.17
CA VAL A 188 1.73 23.20 3.61
C VAL A 188 2.79 22.22 4.09
N ARG A 189 4.02 22.47 3.73
CA ARG A 189 5.19 21.74 4.26
C ARG A 189 6.30 22.69 4.60
N TYR A 190 6.81 22.57 5.80
CA TYR A 190 8.01 23.23 6.29
C TYR A 190 9.11 22.21 6.50
N THR A 191 10.34 22.49 6.03
CA THR A 191 11.49 21.63 6.22
C THR A 191 12.71 22.52 6.54
N GLN A 192 13.44 22.15 7.59
CA GLN A 192 14.65 22.88 7.97
C GLN A 192 15.70 21.92 8.53
N ARG A 193 16.96 22.16 8.16
CA ARG A 193 18.11 21.53 8.79
C ARG A 193 18.62 22.43 9.92
N MET A 194 18.71 21.88 11.13
CA MET A 194 19.20 22.55 12.33
C MET A 194 20.62 22.08 12.63
N GLY A 195 21.62 22.83 12.21
CA GLY A 195 23.01 22.43 12.31
C GLY A 195 23.37 21.27 11.37
N ARG A 196 24.40 20.49 11.73
CA ARG A 196 24.90 19.39 10.89
C ARG A 196 24.16 18.06 11.10
N SER A 197 23.54 17.89 12.26
CA SER A 197 23.06 16.57 12.72
C SER A 197 21.54 16.42 12.79
N VAL A 198 20.78 17.51 12.75
CA VAL A 198 19.33 17.47 12.94
C VAL A 198 18.60 18.07 11.75
N ALA A 199 17.55 17.42 11.31
CA ALA A 199 16.62 18.00 10.34
C ALA A 199 15.18 17.71 10.78
N LEU A 200 14.30 18.69 10.57
CA LEU A 200 12.89 18.64 10.91
C LEU A 200 12.04 18.90 9.67
N SER A 201 10.90 18.22 9.61
CA SER A 201 9.85 18.47 8.63
C SER A 201 8.50 18.48 9.32
N ALA A 202 7.68 19.47 9.01
CA ALA A 202 6.28 19.54 9.44
C ALA A 202 5.40 19.68 8.21
N VAL A 203 4.31 18.93 8.16
CA VAL A 203 3.36 18.88 7.05
C VAL A 203 1.97 19.00 7.60
N GLY A 204 1.12 19.75 6.90
CA GLY A 204 -0.31 19.80 7.15
C GLY A 204 -1.07 19.93 5.85
N ASP A 205 -2.16 19.20 5.74
CA ASP A 205 -3.12 19.35 4.66
C ASP A 205 -4.56 19.18 5.16
N TYR A 206 -5.46 19.77 4.42
CA TYR A 206 -6.88 19.66 4.68
C TYR A 206 -7.60 19.41 3.36
N VAL A 207 -8.58 18.55 3.36
CA VAL A 207 -9.41 18.25 2.18
C VAL A 207 -10.86 18.50 2.54
N TYR A 208 -11.53 19.28 1.73
CA TYR A 208 -12.98 19.45 1.75
C TYR A 208 -13.54 19.08 0.38
N ALA A 209 -14.68 18.41 0.34
CA ALA A 209 -15.44 18.18 -0.89
C ALA A 209 -16.92 17.92 -0.57
N ASP A 210 -17.81 18.50 -1.34
CA ASP A 210 -19.24 18.20 -1.29
C ASP A 210 -19.53 16.86 -1.96
N ASN A 211 -18.76 16.49 -2.99
CA ASN A 211 -18.88 15.25 -3.77
C ASN A 211 -20.28 14.97 -4.33
N ASP A 212 -21.10 15.99 -4.51
CA ASP A 212 -22.48 15.90 -4.96
C ASP A 212 -22.58 15.79 -6.51
N TYR A 213 -21.66 15.03 -7.12
CA TYR A 213 -21.56 14.91 -8.57
C TYR A 213 -22.80 14.28 -9.22
N PRO A 214 -23.14 14.69 -10.47
CA PRO A 214 -24.27 14.15 -11.20
C PRO A 214 -23.94 12.77 -11.77
N PHE A 215 -24.97 11.89 -11.77
CA PHE A 215 -24.93 10.59 -12.43
C PHE A 215 -26.26 10.31 -13.13
N ARG A 216 -26.24 9.40 -14.11
CA ARG A 216 -27.44 8.94 -14.80
C ARG A 216 -27.99 7.71 -14.09
N LEU A 217 -29.26 7.76 -13.71
CA LEU A 217 -29.99 6.62 -13.17
C LEU A 217 -30.96 6.11 -14.23
N ARG A 218 -30.78 4.86 -14.63
CA ARG A 218 -31.66 4.20 -15.59
C ARG A 218 -32.59 3.21 -14.86
N ASN A 219 -33.89 3.47 -14.98
CA ASN A 219 -34.93 2.60 -14.46
C ASN A 219 -35.84 2.17 -15.61
N GLY A 220 -35.64 0.95 -16.13
CA GLY A 220 -36.28 0.50 -17.36
C GLY A 220 -35.94 1.38 -18.56
N ASN A 221 -36.95 2.05 -19.13
CA ASN A 221 -36.80 2.96 -20.28
C ASN A 221 -36.62 4.44 -19.85
N VAL A 222 -36.75 4.75 -18.57
CA VAL A 222 -36.60 6.10 -18.05
C VAL A 222 -35.15 6.31 -17.60
N THR A 223 -34.57 7.41 -18.06
CA THR A 223 -33.23 7.84 -17.60
C THR A 223 -33.34 9.22 -16.98
N THR A 224 -32.96 9.35 -15.72
CA THR A 224 -32.89 10.63 -15.00
C THR A 224 -31.43 11.00 -14.72
N ILE A 225 -31.20 12.30 -14.47
CA ILE A 225 -29.91 12.78 -13.96
C ILE A 225 -30.13 13.11 -12.50
N GLU A 226 -29.47 12.32 -11.66
CA GLU A 226 -29.52 12.47 -10.21
C GLU A 226 -28.18 13.02 -9.70
N ARG A 227 -28.14 13.51 -8.46
CA ARG A 227 -26.89 13.92 -7.78
C ARG A 227 -26.63 13.02 -6.59
N ARG A 228 -25.36 12.73 -6.33
CA ARG A 228 -24.99 12.02 -5.11
C ARG A 228 -25.40 12.84 -3.88
N SER A 229 -26.15 12.23 -2.98
CA SER A 229 -26.53 12.81 -1.69
C SER A 229 -25.71 12.21 -0.58
N ASN A 230 -25.64 12.86 0.58
CA ASN A 230 -24.91 12.39 1.76
C ASN A 230 -23.46 12.00 1.42
N SER A 231 -22.75 12.88 0.70
CA SER A 231 -21.41 12.59 0.12
C SER A 231 -20.30 13.53 0.58
N ARG A 232 -20.64 14.55 1.40
CA ARG A 232 -19.68 15.53 1.89
C ARG A 232 -18.60 14.87 2.75
N MET A 233 -17.36 15.35 2.60
CA MET A 233 -16.25 14.98 3.47
C MET A 233 -15.42 16.18 3.90
N CYS A 234 -14.85 16.07 5.09
CA CYS A 234 -13.81 16.94 5.62
C CYS A 234 -12.71 16.07 6.21
N SER A 235 -11.48 16.23 5.78
CA SER A 235 -10.37 15.54 6.42
C SER A 235 -9.18 16.44 6.66
N GLY A 236 -8.53 16.27 7.80
CA GLY A 236 -7.29 16.97 8.18
C GLY A 236 -6.18 15.97 8.42
N HIS A 237 -4.99 16.28 7.95
CA HIS A 237 -3.77 15.52 8.19
C HIS A 237 -2.67 16.46 8.67
N ALA A 238 -1.94 16.02 9.68
CA ALA A 238 -0.76 16.70 10.17
C ALA A 238 0.32 15.71 10.55
N GLU A 239 1.56 15.97 10.19
CA GLU A 239 2.70 15.17 10.63
C GLU A 239 3.93 16.01 10.93
N VAL A 240 4.70 15.56 11.90
CA VAL A 240 6.02 16.10 12.21
C VAL A 240 7.01 14.95 12.18
N SER A 241 8.09 15.12 11.47
CA SER A 241 9.18 14.12 11.40
C SER A 241 10.53 14.79 11.67
N GLY A 242 11.40 14.05 12.33
CA GLY A 242 12.75 14.46 12.64
C GLY A 242 13.76 13.38 12.26
N LEU A 243 14.91 13.80 11.76
CA LEU A 243 16.07 12.95 11.56
C LEU A 243 17.22 13.49 12.38
N TRP A 244 17.84 12.64 13.19
CA TRP A 244 19.03 12.94 13.95
C TRP A 244 20.17 12.00 13.57
N THR A 245 21.25 12.57 13.05
CA THR A 245 22.46 11.85 12.62
C THR A 245 23.66 12.32 13.46
N PRO A 246 23.81 11.79 14.69
CA PRO A 246 24.91 12.24 15.59
C PRO A 246 26.31 11.96 15.02
N ASN A 247 26.44 10.93 14.19
CA ASN A 247 27.66 10.56 13.50
C ASN A 247 27.31 9.72 12.24
N ASP A 248 28.32 9.38 11.43
CA ASP A 248 28.16 8.63 10.17
C ASP A 248 27.70 7.18 10.35
N ARG A 249 27.67 6.66 11.59
CA ARG A 249 27.29 5.28 11.92
C ARG A 249 25.90 5.17 12.51
N SER A 250 25.29 6.27 12.90
CA SER A 250 24.02 6.26 13.62
C SER A 250 23.04 7.26 13.04
N SER A 251 21.82 6.82 12.78
CA SER A 251 20.74 7.71 12.41
C SER A 251 19.46 7.30 13.15
N LEU A 252 18.80 8.28 13.74
CA LEU A 252 17.51 8.14 14.40
C LEU A 252 16.49 8.97 13.63
N TRP A 253 15.49 8.32 13.12
CA TRP A 253 14.33 8.96 12.50
C TRP A 253 13.10 8.72 13.37
N ALA A 254 12.30 9.77 13.56
CA ALA A 254 11.07 9.72 14.33
C ALA A 254 9.97 10.52 13.62
N LYS A 255 8.72 10.07 13.76
CA LYS A 255 7.54 10.73 13.18
C LYS A 255 6.36 10.63 14.14
N ILE A 256 5.60 11.71 14.21
CA ILE A 256 4.25 11.77 14.79
C ILE A 256 3.30 12.11 13.65
N TYR A 257 2.20 11.40 13.56
CA TYR A 257 1.17 11.52 12.54
C TYR A 257 -0.20 11.66 13.18
N TYR A 258 -1.01 12.57 12.68
CA TYR A 258 -2.40 12.76 13.05
C TYR A 258 -3.27 12.83 11.80
N TYR A 259 -4.43 12.19 11.85
CA TYR A 259 -5.46 12.20 10.81
C TYR A 259 -6.83 12.24 11.46
N ASP A 260 -7.70 13.13 10.97
CA ASP A 260 -9.10 13.26 11.36
C ASP A 260 -9.95 13.35 10.09
N ASN A 261 -11.00 12.55 9.97
CA ASN A 261 -11.84 12.51 8.79
C ASN A 261 -13.30 12.35 9.19
N ASP A 262 -14.11 13.34 8.89
CA ASP A 262 -15.56 13.30 9.00
C ASP A 262 -16.16 13.20 7.59
N ARG A 263 -16.82 12.08 7.30
CA ARG A 263 -17.41 11.82 5.99
C ARG A 263 -18.83 11.28 6.09
N GLN A 264 -19.68 11.80 5.24
CA GLN A 264 -20.96 11.22 4.94
C GLN A 264 -20.76 10.04 4.00
N LEU A 265 -21.54 8.98 4.19
CA LEU A 265 -21.51 7.79 3.35
C LEU A 265 -22.75 7.79 2.45
N PRO A 266 -22.58 7.96 1.13
CA PRO A 266 -23.71 8.12 0.22
C PRO A 266 -24.53 6.84 0.01
N GLY A 267 -24.05 5.69 0.50
CA GLY A 267 -24.71 4.41 0.31
C GLY A 267 -24.78 3.96 -1.15
N ILE A 268 -25.45 2.84 -1.38
CA ILE A 268 -25.75 2.34 -2.74
C ILE A 268 -26.83 3.20 -3.38
N VAL A 269 -26.74 3.42 -4.69
CA VAL A 269 -27.82 4.05 -5.46
C VAL A 269 -28.98 3.08 -5.56
N GLN A 270 -30.15 3.52 -5.10
CA GLN A 270 -31.40 2.78 -5.14
C GLN A 270 -32.44 3.53 -5.97
N TYR A 271 -33.37 2.78 -6.58
CA TYR A 271 -34.51 3.40 -7.26
C TYR A 271 -35.46 4.02 -6.24
N TYR A 272 -36.02 5.17 -6.58
CA TYR A 272 -37.07 5.87 -5.81
C TYR A 272 -36.66 6.42 -4.44
N THR A 273 -35.38 6.34 -4.07
CA THR A 273 -34.91 6.96 -2.83
C THR A 273 -33.49 7.49 -2.97
N ASN A 274 -33.29 8.73 -2.54
CA ASN A 274 -31.99 9.40 -2.41
C ASN A 274 -31.63 9.64 -0.95
N VAL A 275 -32.38 9.02 -0.02
CA VAL A 275 -32.22 9.32 1.41
C VAL A 275 -31.20 8.35 2.01
N CYS A 276 -30.09 8.91 2.48
CA CYS A 276 -29.05 8.19 3.23
C CYS A 276 -28.62 9.06 4.41
N GLY A 277 -28.48 8.47 5.60
CA GLY A 277 -28.11 9.18 6.83
C GLY A 277 -26.82 8.67 7.46
N GLN A 278 -26.07 7.83 6.74
CA GLN A 278 -24.87 7.19 7.24
C GLN A 278 -23.69 8.16 7.29
N GLN A 279 -22.97 8.13 8.39
CA GLN A 279 -21.80 8.98 8.65
C GLN A 279 -20.68 8.14 9.27
N LEU A 280 -19.45 8.47 8.96
CA LEU A 280 -18.26 7.83 9.52
C LEU A 280 -17.25 8.89 9.92
N HIS A 281 -16.83 8.87 11.18
CA HIS A 281 -15.80 9.74 11.71
C HIS A 281 -14.60 8.89 12.14
N ASP A 282 -13.49 9.02 11.41
CA ASP A 282 -12.25 8.32 11.66
C ASP A 282 -11.20 9.25 12.23
N ARG A 283 -10.58 8.86 13.35
CA ARG A 283 -9.40 9.50 13.92
C ARG A 283 -8.28 8.52 14.06
N ASN A 284 -7.10 8.92 13.65
CA ASN A 284 -5.92 8.10 13.82
C ASN A 284 -4.71 8.95 14.17
N TRP A 285 -3.99 8.57 15.19
CA TRP A 285 -2.68 9.12 15.46
C TRP A 285 -1.70 8.02 15.81
N PHE A 286 -0.48 8.17 15.34
CA PHE A 286 0.60 7.27 15.68
C PHE A 286 1.93 8.00 15.83
N ALA A 287 2.77 7.42 16.65
CA ALA A 287 4.17 7.78 16.77
C ALA A 287 5.01 6.57 16.33
N GLN A 288 6.03 6.81 15.53
CA GLN A 288 6.95 5.76 15.08
C GLN A 288 8.39 6.27 15.07
N THR A 289 9.32 5.35 15.32
CA THR A 289 10.75 5.65 15.31
C THR A 289 11.54 4.50 14.71
N ARG A 290 12.65 4.85 14.09
CA ARG A 290 13.61 3.90 13.52
C ARG A 290 15.03 4.37 13.82
N TRP A 291 15.74 3.58 14.55
CA TRP A 291 17.16 3.77 14.82
C TRP A 291 17.98 2.79 13.99
N LEU A 292 18.89 3.30 13.19
CA LEU A 292 19.81 2.54 12.38
C LEU A 292 21.22 2.77 12.91
N TYR A 293 21.94 1.70 13.18
CA TYR A 293 23.30 1.73 13.72
C TYR A 293 24.21 0.78 12.94
N GLN A 294 25.28 1.32 12.37
CA GLN A 294 26.31 0.56 11.69
C GLN A 294 27.43 0.22 12.69
N ALA A 295 27.33 -0.94 13.33
CA ALA A 295 28.31 -1.38 14.35
C ALA A 295 29.69 -1.63 13.74
N SER A 296 29.74 -2.14 12.49
CA SER A 296 30.97 -2.33 11.71
C SER A 296 30.64 -2.24 10.20
N GLN A 297 31.66 -2.36 9.34
CA GLN A 297 31.45 -2.44 7.88
C GLN A 297 30.62 -3.66 7.46
N ARG A 298 30.52 -4.69 8.31
CA ARG A 298 29.81 -5.94 8.04
C ARG A 298 28.54 -6.13 8.86
N LEU A 299 28.29 -5.29 9.86
CA LEU A 299 27.18 -5.46 10.81
C LEU A 299 26.40 -4.17 10.95
N SER A 300 25.13 -4.23 10.58
CA SER A 300 24.14 -3.16 10.77
C SER A 300 22.98 -3.63 11.63
N LEU A 301 22.52 -2.77 12.53
CA LEU A 301 21.40 -3.01 13.43
C LEU A 301 20.31 -1.97 13.15
N ARG A 302 19.06 -2.41 13.21
CA ARG A 302 17.88 -1.52 13.09
C ARG A 302 16.91 -1.84 14.21
N LEU A 303 16.55 -0.84 14.98
CA LEU A 303 15.44 -0.90 15.93
C LEU A 303 14.30 -0.04 15.38
N THR A 304 13.09 -0.58 15.44
CA THR A 304 11.88 0.12 15.02
C THR A 304 10.83 0.00 16.13
N ALA A 305 10.17 1.10 16.46
CA ALA A 305 9.06 1.10 17.39
C ALA A 305 7.90 1.93 16.83
N LYS A 306 6.67 1.52 17.12
CA LYS A 306 5.44 2.24 16.75
C LYS A 306 4.39 2.08 17.85
N ALA A 307 3.71 3.16 18.15
CA ALA A 307 2.48 3.18 18.93
C ALA A 307 1.39 3.84 18.09
N ASN A 308 0.24 3.18 17.96
CA ASN A 308 -0.89 3.64 17.15
C ASN A 308 -2.19 3.59 17.94
N TRP A 309 -2.99 4.65 17.81
CA TRP A 309 -4.34 4.77 18.36
C TRP A 309 -5.27 5.21 17.25
N ALA A 310 -6.32 4.44 17.04
CA ALA A 310 -7.33 4.75 16.04
C ALA A 310 -8.71 4.61 16.64
N SER A 311 -9.61 5.50 16.22
CA SER A 311 -11.02 5.48 16.58
C SER A 311 -11.85 5.67 15.33
N SER A 312 -12.93 4.89 15.21
CA SER A 312 -13.89 4.98 14.12
C SER A 312 -15.29 4.99 14.69
N ALA A 313 -16.08 6.04 14.41
CA ALA A 313 -17.45 6.19 14.87
C ALA A 313 -18.39 6.16 13.68
N TYR A 314 -19.20 5.12 13.58
CA TYR A 314 -20.26 4.98 12.59
C TYR A 314 -21.60 5.40 13.19
N ARG A 315 -22.40 6.14 12.44
CA ARG A 315 -23.76 6.55 12.78
C ARG A 315 -24.69 6.44 11.57
N ASP A 316 -25.92 6.02 11.82
CA ASP A 316 -27.00 6.12 10.82
C ASP A 316 -28.17 6.92 11.40
N THR A 317 -28.32 8.16 10.92
CA THR A 317 -29.35 9.10 11.43
C THR A 317 -30.76 8.74 11.00
N LEU A 318 -30.94 7.82 10.06
CA LEU A 318 -32.24 7.39 9.56
C LEU A 318 -32.79 6.16 10.30
N LEU A 319 -31.94 5.42 11.00
CA LEU A 319 -32.39 4.29 11.81
C LEU A 319 -32.97 4.80 13.15
N PRO A 320 -34.29 4.58 13.44
CA PRO A 320 -34.94 5.16 14.61
C PRO A 320 -34.32 4.72 15.95
N ASP A 321 -33.86 3.47 16.02
CA ASP A 321 -33.33 2.86 17.24
C ASP A 321 -31.81 2.93 17.34
N ARG A 322 -31.12 3.49 16.30
CA ARG A 322 -29.66 3.66 16.26
C ARG A 322 -28.86 2.42 16.71
N ARG A 323 -29.43 1.24 16.51
CA ARG A 323 -28.85 -0.03 16.99
C ARG A 323 -27.48 -0.34 16.39
N ASP A 324 -27.18 0.22 15.22
CA ASP A 324 -25.91 0.04 14.51
C ASP A 324 -24.92 1.17 14.75
N ASP A 325 -25.31 2.23 15.48
CA ASP A 325 -24.37 3.28 15.88
C ASP A 325 -23.30 2.67 16.78
N ALA A 326 -22.05 2.75 16.34
CA ALA A 326 -20.92 2.15 17.05
C ALA A 326 -19.67 3.02 16.98
N THR A 327 -18.98 3.10 18.11
CA THR A 327 -17.62 3.64 18.16
C THR A 327 -16.65 2.51 18.44
N TYR A 328 -15.69 2.35 17.57
CA TYR A 328 -14.60 1.38 17.69
C TYR A 328 -13.32 2.10 18.09
N GLN A 329 -12.54 1.50 18.98
CA GLN A 329 -11.23 1.98 19.40
C GLN A 329 -10.22 0.85 19.29
N GLN A 330 -9.10 1.11 18.64
CA GLN A 330 -8.03 0.13 18.48
C GLN A 330 -6.66 0.74 18.84
N HIS A 331 -5.82 -0.08 19.45
CA HIS A 331 -4.46 0.29 19.80
C HIS A 331 -3.49 -0.75 19.25
N GLU A 332 -2.33 -0.27 18.82
CA GLU A 332 -1.19 -1.12 18.44
C GLU A 332 0.08 -0.63 19.12
N TYR A 333 0.82 -1.53 19.72
CA TYR A 333 2.19 -1.31 20.19
C TYR A 333 3.10 -2.31 19.49
N TYR A 334 4.04 -1.81 18.71
CA TYR A 334 4.92 -2.62 17.87
C TYR A 334 6.37 -2.29 18.14
N GLY A 335 7.20 -3.32 18.22
CA GLY A 335 8.65 -3.24 18.32
C GLY A 335 9.33 -4.27 17.42
N SER A 336 10.43 -3.88 16.78
CA SER A 336 11.24 -4.75 15.92
C SER A 336 12.72 -4.51 16.16
N ALA A 337 13.48 -5.58 16.23
CA ALA A 337 14.93 -5.59 16.21
C ALA A 337 15.39 -6.40 14.98
N SER A 338 16.14 -5.77 14.08
CA SER A 338 16.66 -6.39 12.86
C SER A 338 18.17 -6.25 12.82
N MET A 339 18.86 -7.29 12.38
CA MET A 339 20.31 -7.36 12.19
C MET A 339 20.63 -7.77 10.76
N LEU A 340 21.53 -7.06 10.10
CA LEU A 340 22.12 -7.45 8.83
C LEU A 340 23.62 -7.70 9.03
N TYR A 341 24.06 -8.89 8.65
CA TYR A 341 25.44 -9.30 8.72
C TYR A 341 25.95 -9.75 7.35
N ALA A 342 27.02 -9.14 6.86
CA ALA A 342 27.67 -9.47 5.59
C ALA A 342 29.05 -10.11 5.87
N PRO A 343 29.14 -11.45 6.06
CA PRO A 343 30.41 -12.13 6.35
C PRO A 343 31.41 -11.99 5.22
N CYS A 344 30.96 -11.98 3.98
CA CYS A 344 31.78 -11.76 2.79
C CYS A 344 30.98 -10.95 1.74
N ARG A 345 31.60 -10.67 0.58
CA ARG A 345 30.99 -9.89 -0.50
C ARG A 345 29.74 -10.51 -1.12
N ASP A 346 29.70 -11.82 -1.14
CA ASP A 346 28.70 -12.60 -1.87
C ASP A 346 27.53 -13.02 -0.99
N VAL A 347 27.62 -12.86 0.36
CA VAL A 347 26.63 -13.37 1.32
C VAL A 347 26.19 -12.24 2.25
N GLU A 348 24.89 -12.09 2.37
CA GLU A 348 24.24 -11.24 3.37
C GLU A 348 23.27 -12.10 4.19
N ILE A 349 23.26 -11.93 5.49
CA ILE A 349 22.39 -12.63 6.44
C ILE A 349 21.57 -11.60 7.19
N ASN A 350 20.26 -11.76 7.20
CA ASN A 350 19.35 -10.96 8.02
C ASN A 350 18.69 -11.84 9.08
N TYR A 351 18.61 -11.33 10.29
CA TYR A 351 17.72 -11.84 11.32
C TYR A 351 16.89 -10.69 11.87
N ALA A 352 15.57 -10.90 12.02
CA ALA A 352 14.70 -9.94 12.64
C ALA A 352 13.69 -10.61 13.58
N ALA A 353 13.43 -9.96 14.71
CA ALA A 353 12.44 -10.35 15.69
C ALA A 353 11.51 -9.18 15.98
N ASP A 354 10.20 -9.38 15.78
CA ASP A 354 9.16 -8.38 15.93
C ASP A 354 8.14 -8.84 16.97
N TYR A 355 7.66 -7.89 17.76
CA TYR A 355 6.55 -8.09 18.67
C TYR A 355 5.48 -7.04 18.43
N CYS A 356 4.22 -7.47 18.47
CA CYS A 356 3.08 -6.59 18.32
C CYS A 356 1.98 -6.95 19.31
N TYR A 357 1.46 -5.96 19.99
CA TYR A 357 0.21 -6.05 20.75
C TYR A 357 -0.87 -5.24 20.06
N ASN A 358 -2.02 -5.86 19.85
CA ASN A 358 -3.21 -5.21 19.28
C ASN A 358 -4.42 -5.46 20.17
N ASN A 359 -5.32 -4.48 20.29
CA ASN A 359 -6.64 -4.67 20.87
C ASN A 359 -7.71 -3.93 20.06
N LEU A 360 -8.96 -4.31 20.30
CA LEU A 360 -10.12 -3.62 19.78
C LEU A 360 -11.18 -3.56 20.88
N SER A 361 -11.87 -2.43 21.00
CA SER A 361 -13.07 -2.28 21.83
C SER A 361 -14.13 -1.50 21.06
N SER A 362 -15.38 -1.74 21.40
CA SER A 362 -16.50 -1.01 20.81
C SER A 362 -17.52 -0.55 21.87
N SER A 363 -18.39 0.39 21.50
CA SER A 363 -19.49 0.84 22.34
C SER A 363 -20.68 -0.14 22.36
N LEU A 364 -20.64 -1.19 21.53
CA LEU A 364 -21.72 -2.17 21.42
C LEU A 364 -21.83 -3.05 22.67
N ALA A 365 -23.06 -3.43 23.04
CA ALA A 365 -23.31 -4.34 24.15
C ALA A 365 -22.68 -5.75 23.92
N THR A 366 -22.52 -6.14 22.66
CA THR A 366 -21.92 -7.41 22.23
C THR A 366 -20.39 -7.37 22.16
N ASP A 367 -19.75 -6.27 22.59
CA ASP A 367 -18.30 -6.07 22.53
C ASP A 367 -17.56 -7.13 23.37
N ARG A 368 -16.73 -7.93 22.69
CA ARG A 368 -15.91 -8.96 23.32
C ARG A 368 -14.54 -8.44 23.80
N ARG A 369 -14.13 -7.25 23.39
CA ARG A 369 -12.83 -6.63 23.68
C ARG A 369 -11.66 -7.56 23.40
N PRO A 370 -11.50 -8.00 22.14
CA PRO A 370 -10.42 -8.91 21.80
C PRO A 370 -9.06 -8.21 21.87
N TYR A 371 -8.03 -9.02 22.17
CA TYR A 371 -6.64 -8.60 22.09
C TYR A 371 -5.77 -9.73 21.53
N ARG A 372 -4.62 -9.35 20.95
CA ARG A 372 -3.68 -10.29 20.33
C ARG A 372 -2.24 -9.88 20.62
N HIS A 373 -1.43 -10.85 21.04
CA HIS A 373 0.02 -10.73 21.05
C HIS A 373 0.56 -11.51 19.87
N THR A 374 1.36 -10.88 19.03
CA THR A 374 1.97 -11.53 17.87
C THR A 374 3.47 -11.41 17.95
N LEU A 375 4.18 -12.54 17.81
CA LEU A 375 5.63 -12.62 17.70
C LEU A 375 5.97 -13.16 16.31
N TRP A 376 6.81 -12.43 15.59
CA TRP A 376 7.39 -12.88 14.33
C TRP A 376 8.90 -12.96 14.48
N GLN A 377 9.48 -14.00 13.90
CA GLN A 377 10.93 -14.12 13.76
C GLN A 377 11.25 -14.52 12.34
N THR A 378 12.23 -13.90 11.72
CA THR A 378 12.66 -14.25 10.37
C THR A 378 14.18 -14.35 10.29
N ALA A 379 14.65 -15.36 9.59
CA ALA A 379 16.02 -15.49 9.16
C ALA A 379 16.05 -15.53 7.62
N ALA A 380 16.92 -14.74 7.02
CA ALA A 380 17.09 -14.70 5.58
C ALA A 380 18.58 -14.73 5.22
N VAL A 381 18.91 -15.42 4.14
CA VAL A 381 20.23 -15.45 3.55
C VAL A 381 20.13 -15.09 2.08
N LYS A 382 20.90 -14.09 1.67
CA LYS A 382 21.07 -13.69 0.27
C LYS A 382 22.46 -14.06 -0.18
N PHE A 383 22.54 -14.81 -1.26
CA PHE A 383 23.78 -15.12 -1.98
C PHE A 383 23.73 -14.40 -3.32
N GLN A 384 24.76 -13.59 -3.62
CA GLN A 384 24.87 -12.87 -4.87
C GLN A 384 26.29 -12.97 -5.41
N ARG A 385 26.44 -13.69 -6.53
CA ARG A 385 27.73 -13.83 -7.19
C ARG A 385 27.58 -13.70 -8.69
N GLN A 386 28.35 -12.79 -9.28
CA GLN A 386 28.36 -12.50 -10.72
C GLN A 386 26.92 -12.23 -11.23
N ARG A 387 26.34 -13.18 -11.97
CA ARG A 387 25.02 -13.07 -12.61
C ARG A 387 23.89 -13.72 -11.81
N PHE A 388 24.23 -14.46 -10.75
CA PHE A 388 23.26 -15.25 -9.99
C PHE A 388 22.98 -14.60 -8.63
N THR A 389 21.71 -14.48 -8.29
CA THR A 389 21.23 -14.08 -6.97
C THR A 389 20.25 -15.11 -6.44
N ALA A 390 20.43 -15.55 -5.22
CA ALA A 390 19.51 -16.43 -4.51
C ALA A 390 19.19 -15.83 -3.15
N LEU A 391 17.93 -15.82 -2.79
CA LEU A 391 17.43 -15.38 -1.49
C LEU A 391 16.55 -16.47 -0.90
N ALA A 392 16.94 -16.99 0.25
CA ALA A 392 16.13 -17.92 1.05
C ALA A 392 15.73 -17.25 2.36
N ARG A 393 14.47 -17.41 2.76
CA ARG A 393 13.93 -16.86 4.01
C ARG A 393 13.02 -17.87 4.68
N VAL A 394 13.04 -17.87 6.00
CA VAL A 394 12.10 -18.61 6.85
C VAL A 394 11.50 -17.62 7.84
N LEU A 395 10.19 -17.55 7.89
CA LEU A 395 9.42 -16.75 8.85
C LEU A 395 8.71 -17.70 9.83
N TRP A 396 8.85 -17.44 11.12
CA TRP A 396 8.05 -18.05 12.17
C TRP A 396 7.08 -17.02 12.76
N THR A 397 5.81 -17.42 12.88
CA THR A 397 4.72 -16.61 13.42
C THR A 397 4.10 -17.32 14.60
N LEU A 398 3.92 -16.61 15.72
CA LEU A 398 3.16 -17.03 16.90
C LEU A 398 2.14 -15.93 17.22
N CYS A 399 0.87 -16.31 17.27
CA CYS A 399 -0.23 -15.44 17.70
C CYS A 399 -0.89 -16.04 18.94
N LEU A 400 -0.92 -15.25 20.02
CA LEU A 400 -1.64 -15.57 21.25
C LEU A 400 -2.86 -14.65 21.30
N ASN A 401 -4.05 -15.23 21.27
CA ASN A 401 -5.32 -14.52 21.18
C ASN A 401 -6.03 -14.53 22.54
N GLY A 402 -6.74 -13.46 22.85
CA GLY A 402 -7.58 -13.37 24.04
C GLY A 402 -8.76 -12.46 23.81
N ALA A 403 -9.77 -12.60 24.66
CA ALA A 403 -10.92 -11.72 24.72
C ALA A 403 -11.26 -11.47 26.19
N HIS A 404 -11.68 -10.24 26.52
CA HIS A 404 -12.11 -9.94 27.90
C HIS A 404 -13.51 -10.47 28.20
N ARG A 405 -14.29 -10.75 27.15
CA ARG A 405 -15.67 -11.26 27.26
C ARG A 405 -15.91 -12.31 26.17
N GLY A 406 -16.51 -13.46 26.58
CA GLY A 406 -16.82 -14.57 25.67
C GLY A 406 -15.59 -15.33 25.18
N ASP A 407 -15.78 -16.11 24.13
CA ASP A 407 -14.74 -16.99 23.58
C ASP A 407 -13.73 -16.20 22.73
N ALA A 408 -12.46 -16.52 22.93
CA ALA A 408 -11.36 -16.02 22.13
C ALA A 408 -11.07 -16.97 20.96
N GLN A 409 -10.50 -16.42 19.89
CA GLN A 409 -9.93 -17.21 18.82
C GLN A 409 -8.77 -18.07 19.34
N SER A 410 -8.58 -19.27 18.80
CA SER A 410 -7.49 -20.16 19.18
C SER A 410 -6.12 -19.55 18.87
N ASP A 411 -5.11 -19.89 19.65
CA ASP A 411 -3.72 -19.53 19.38
C ASP A 411 -3.21 -20.18 18.09
N MET A 412 -2.31 -19.49 17.39
CA MET A 412 -1.81 -19.92 16.10
C MET A 412 -0.29 -19.86 16.03
N ARG A 413 0.30 -20.84 15.35
CA ARG A 413 1.73 -20.87 15.06
C ARG A 413 1.99 -21.43 13.67
N ARG A 414 2.98 -20.85 12.95
CA ARG A 414 3.30 -21.28 11.59
C ARG A 414 4.74 -20.96 11.19
N TRP A 415 5.31 -21.85 10.39
CA TRP A 415 6.52 -21.61 9.61
C TRP A 415 6.15 -21.32 8.17
N SER A 416 6.69 -20.23 7.59
CA SER A 416 6.43 -19.80 6.23
C SER A 416 7.77 -19.59 5.50
N PRO A 417 8.21 -20.57 4.70
CA PRO A 417 9.43 -20.46 3.91
C PRO A 417 9.19 -19.67 2.63
N SER A 418 10.25 -19.04 2.13
CA SER A 418 10.30 -18.45 0.79
C SER A 418 11.67 -18.61 0.14
N LEU A 419 11.68 -18.67 -1.19
CA LEU A 419 12.87 -18.78 -2.03
C LEU A 419 12.69 -17.92 -3.26
N SER A 420 13.68 -17.07 -3.56
CA SER A 420 13.74 -16.29 -4.80
C SER A 420 15.08 -16.53 -5.47
N LEU A 421 15.04 -16.76 -6.78
CA LEU A 421 16.21 -16.98 -7.63
C LEU A 421 16.17 -15.97 -8.78
N SER A 422 17.32 -15.41 -9.10
CA SER A 422 17.47 -14.51 -10.24
C SER A 422 18.77 -14.79 -10.98
N TYR A 423 18.70 -14.70 -12.30
CA TYR A 423 19.84 -14.87 -13.17
C TYR A 423 19.89 -13.78 -14.25
N ARG A 424 21.01 -13.06 -14.34
CA ARG A 424 21.27 -12.10 -15.41
C ARG A 424 21.69 -12.84 -16.66
N LEU A 425 20.84 -12.82 -17.70
CA LEU A 425 21.02 -13.64 -18.90
C LEU A 425 22.19 -13.17 -19.77
N MET A 426 22.46 -11.85 -19.83
CA MET A 426 23.51 -11.23 -20.65
C MET A 426 24.41 -10.35 -19.80
N GLU A 427 25.71 -10.24 -20.13
CA GLU A 427 26.66 -9.40 -19.37
C GLU A 427 26.47 -7.92 -19.65
N ASP A 428 26.21 -7.58 -20.91
CA ASP A 428 26.12 -6.20 -21.38
C ASP A 428 24.71 -5.60 -21.23
N GLU A 429 23.70 -6.44 -20.93
CA GLU A 429 22.30 -6.06 -20.81
C GLU A 429 21.77 -6.27 -19.39
N GLU A 430 20.94 -5.37 -18.94
CA GLU A 430 20.17 -5.58 -17.69
C GLU A 430 18.94 -6.45 -17.96
N LEU A 431 19.18 -7.71 -18.34
CA LEU A 431 18.15 -8.71 -18.61
C LEU A 431 18.18 -9.81 -17.54
N TYR A 432 17.15 -9.86 -16.72
CA TYR A 432 17.05 -10.77 -15.58
C TYR A 432 15.87 -11.72 -15.72
N LEU A 433 16.14 -13.02 -15.57
CA LEU A 433 15.15 -14.05 -15.36
C LEU A 433 15.00 -14.31 -13.86
N ARG A 434 13.77 -14.34 -13.37
CA ARG A 434 13.44 -14.54 -11.95
C ARG A 434 12.49 -15.69 -11.75
N ALA A 435 12.65 -16.42 -10.67
CA ALA A 435 11.68 -17.41 -10.21
C ALA A 435 11.56 -17.32 -8.68
N SER A 436 10.36 -17.36 -8.14
CA SER A 436 10.17 -17.33 -6.71
C SER A 436 9.00 -18.18 -6.23
N MET A 437 9.11 -18.64 -4.98
CA MET A 437 8.06 -19.29 -4.22
C MET A 437 7.99 -18.68 -2.82
N LYS A 438 6.78 -18.42 -2.32
CA LYS A 438 6.54 -17.89 -0.98
C LYS A 438 5.31 -18.55 -0.35
N ASP A 439 5.48 -19.07 0.88
CA ASP A 439 4.37 -19.50 1.74
C ASP A 439 3.94 -18.32 2.62
N ILE A 440 2.65 -18.05 2.66
CA ILE A 440 2.06 -16.89 3.32
C ILE A 440 0.97 -17.37 4.26
N PHE A 441 1.00 -16.86 5.49
CA PHE A 441 0.07 -17.16 6.55
C PHE A 441 -0.65 -15.89 6.98
N ARG A 442 -1.97 -15.78 6.66
CA ARG A 442 -2.79 -14.64 7.06
C ARG A 442 -3.65 -14.98 8.28
N VAL A 443 -3.40 -14.26 9.35
CA VAL A 443 -4.20 -14.33 10.57
C VAL A 443 -5.53 -13.60 10.36
N PRO A 444 -6.68 -14.15 10.79
CA PRO A 444 -7.98 -13.48 10.68
C PRO A 444 -8.00 -12.14 11.41
N THR A 445 -8.73 -11.19 10.87
CA THR A 445 -8.97 -9.86 11.45
C THR A 445 -9.96 -9.94 12.61
N PHE A 446 -10.04 -8.89 13.42
CA PHE A 446 -11.00 -8.88 14.52
C PHE A 446 -12.45 -8.81 14.03
N ASN A 447 -12.74 -8.16 12.90
CA ASN A 447 -14.07 -8.20 12.31
C ASN A 447 -14.45 -9.62 11.84
N GLU A 448 -13.52 -10.33 11.20
CA GLU A 448 -13.78 -11.72 10.77
C GLU A 448 -14.09 -12.65 11.95
N CYS A 449 -13.51 -12.38 13.13
CA CYS A 449 -13.71 -13.19 14.33
C CYS A 449 -14.85 -12.71 15.24
N TYR A 450 -15.07 -11.40 15.35
CA TYR A 450 -15.85 -10.83 16.46
C TYR A 450 -16.89 -9.80 16.04
N PHE A 451 -17.01 -9.46 14.76
CA PHE A 451 -18.03 -8.50 14.32
C PHE A 451 -19.44 -9.05 14.58
N HIS A 452 -20.30 -8.23 15.16
CA HIS A 452 -21.59 -8.67 15.70
C HIS A 452 -22.57 -9.25 14.67
N HIS A 453 -22.45 -8.87 13.39
CA HIS A 453 -23.31 -9.38 12.32
C HIS A 453 -22.80 -10.68 11.69
N TYR A 454 -21.46 -10.89 11.60
CA TYR A 454 -20.93 -12.01 10.82
C TYR A 454 -19.64 -12.65 11.37
N GLY A 455 -19.08 -12.15 12.46
CA GLY A 455 -17.84 -12.67 13.03
C GLY A 455 -18.00 -14.08 13.63
N SER A 456 -16.97 -14.91 13.49
CA SER A 456 -16.88 -16.22 14.14
C SER A 456 -15.48 -16.43 14.70
N PRO A 457 -15.32 -16.71 16.01
CA PRO A 457 -14.01 -16.99 16.61
C PRO A 457 -13.37 -18.30 16.11
N ASP A 458 -14.15 -19.19 15.46
CA ASP A 458 -13.68 -20.48 14.92
C ASP A 458 -13.03 -20.35 13.54
N ILE A 459 -12.91 -19.14 13.00
CA ILE A 459 -12.31 -18.89 11.69
C ILE A 459 -10.83 -19.29 11.72
N ARG A 460 -10.45 -20.16 10.77
CA ARG A 460 -9.07 -20.59 10.58
C ARG A 460 -8.28 -19.58 9.74
N PRO A 461 -6.95 -19.47 9.99
CA PRO A 461 -6.10 -18.61 9.17
C PRO A 461 -6.01 -19.09 7.73
N GLU A 462 -5.89 -18.13 6.80
CA GLU A 462 -5.66 -18.43 5.39
C GLU A 462 -4.21 -18.83 5.13
N ASN A 463 -4.02 -19.81 4.26
CA ASN A 463 -2.72 -20.25 3.80
C ASN A 463 -2.61 -20.06 2.30
N THR A 464 -1.57 -19.37 1.86
CA THR A 464 -1.34 -19.13 0.43
C THR A 464 0.06 -19.54 0.02
N ARG A 465 0.17 -20.29 -1.08
CA ARG A 465 1.44 -20.55 -1.77
C ARG A 465 1.46 -19.78 -3.06
N GLN A 466 2.40 -18.86 -3.16
CA GLN A 466 2.64 -18.02 -4.33
C GLN A 466 3.84 -18.57 -5.10
N TYR A 467 3.67 -18.71 -6.41
CA TYR A 467 4.74 -19.04 -7.35
C TYR A 467 4.77 -17.93 -8.41
N ASN A 468 5.97 -17.49 -8.77
CA ASN A 468 6.17 -16.45 -9.76
C ASN A 468 7.37 -16.78 -10.64
N ILE A 469 7.23 -16.50 -11.93
CA ILE A 469 8.33 -16.47 -12.90
C ILE A 469 8.24 -15.16 -13.68
N GLY A 470 9.36 -14.47 -13.83
CA GLY A 470 9.34 -13.16 -14.48
C GLY A 470 10.62 -12.83 -15.22
N LEU A 471 10.49 -11.89 -16.14
CA LEU A 471 11.58 -11.32 -16.92
C LEU A 471 11.56 -9.82 -16.73
N THR A 472 12.75 -9.22 -16.53
CA THR A 472 12.92 -7.75 -16.53
C THR A 472 14.06 -7.43 -17.46
N TRP A 473 13.80 -6.51 -18.37
CA TRP A 473 14.80 -6.00 -19.30
C TRP A 473 14.84 -4.48 -19.24
N ARG A 474 16.03 -3.92 -19.15
CA ARG A 474 16.29 -2.50 -19.27
C ARG A 474 17.44 -2.28 -20.22
N HIS A 475 17.21 -1.42 -21.20
CA HIS A 475 18.21 -1.06 -22.19
C HIS A 475 18.29 0.47 -22.37
N ALA A 476 19.50 0.98 -22.46
CA ALA A 476 19.79 2.37 -22.75
C ALA A 476 20.55 2.45 -24.08
N TRP A 477 19.83 2.72 -25.19
CA TRP A 477 20.49 2.95 -26.50
C TRP A 477 21.36 4.20 -26.48
N SER A 478 21.02 5.15 -25.63
CA SER A 478 21.78 6.35 -25.37
C SER A 478 21.37 6.96 -24.03
N PRO A 479 22.12 7.95 -23.48
CA PRO A 479 21.65 8.70 -22.31
C PRO A 479 20.31 9.41 -22.52
N ARG A 480 19.84 9.52 -23.78
CA ARG A 480 18.60 10.18 -24.18
C ARG A 480 17.44 9.23 -24.45
N LEU A 481 17.69 7.93 -24.58
CA LEU A 481 16.66 6.94 -24.89
C LEU A 481 16.89 5.68 -24.06
N VAL A 482 15.99 5.47 -23.10
CA VAL A 482 16.00 4.32 -22.19
C VAL A 482 14.65 3.65 -22.23
N ALA A 483 14.63 2.32 -22.35
CA ALA A 483 13.43 1.53 -22.19
C ALA A 483 13.58 0.50 -21.08
N GLN A 484 12.45 0.20 -20.43
CA GLN A 484 12.34 -0.85 -19.43
C GLN A 484 11.06 -1.64 -19.68
N VAL A 485 11.17 -2.97 -19.68
CA VAL A 485 10.04 -3.88 -19.81
C VAL A 485 10.13 -4.93 -18.70
N ALA A 486 9.02 -5.23 -18.07
CA ALA A 486 8.90 -6.33 -17.12
C ALA A 486 7.66 -7.16 -17.41
N ALA A 487 7.77 -8.46 -17.30
CA ALA A 487 6.65 -9.39 -17.43
C ALA A 487 6.77 -10.49 -16.37
N ASP A 488 5.68 -10.77 -15.68
CA ASP A 488 5.62 -11.76 -14.60
C ASP A 488 4.37 -12.64 -14.76
N ALA A 489 4.57 -13.96 -14.81
CA ALA A 489 3.49 -14.94 -14.71
C ALA A 489 3.45 -15.52 -13.30
N TYR A 490 2.25 -15.74 -12.76
CA TYR A 490 2.10 -16.19 -11.38
C TYR A 490 0.99 -17.24 -11.21
N LEU A 491 1.16 -18.05 -10.17
CA LEU A 491 0.18 -19.02 -9.70
C LEU A 491 0.07 -18.93 -8.18
N ASN A 492 -1.13 -18.66 -7.69
CA ASN A 492 -1.46 -18.54 -6.27
C ASN A 492 -2.44 -19.65 -5.88
N ARG A 493 -2.08 -20.45 -4.88
CA ARG A 493 -2.95 -21.49 -4.30
C ARG A 493 -3.33 -21.07 -2.89
N ILE A 494 -4.62 -20.79 -2.70
CA ILE A 494 -5.16 -20.30 -1.42
C ILE A 494 -5.98 -21.42 -0.81
N SER A 495 -5.73 -21.75 0.45
CA SER A 495 -6.49 -22.68 1.27
C SER A 495 -7.11 -21.94 2.45
N ASP A 496 -8.28 -22.38 2.89
CA ASP A 496 -9.04 -21.78 3.99
C ASP A 496 -9.35 -20.28 3.78
N LYS A 497 -9.59 -19.87 2.52
CA LYS A 497 -9.88 -18.48 2.20
C LYS A 497 -11.08 -17.99 3.01
N ILE A 498 -10.90 -16.87 3.71
CA ILE A 498 -11.97 -16.27 4.53
C ILE A 498 -12.85 -15.42 3.63
N VAL A 499 -14.15 -15.68 3.67
CA VAL A 499 -15.17 -14.94 2.92
C VAL A 499 -16.39 -14.69 3.78
N ALA A 500 -17.03 -13.54 3.60
CA ALA A 500 -18.34 -13.29 4.16
C ALA A 500 -19.40 -13.80 3.18
N VAL A 501 -20.32 -14.63 3.65
CA VAL A 501 -21.44 -15.17 2.88
C VAL A 501 -22.76 -14.81 3.55
N PRO A 502 -23.85 -14.56 2.80
CA PRO A 502 -25.15 -14.36 3.39
C PRO A 502 -25.63 -15.67 4.02
N TYR A 503 -25.97 -15.62 5.30
CA TYR A 503 -26.60 -16.72 6.01
C TYR A 503 -28.12 -16.73 5.76
N ASN A 504 -28.70 -15.54 5.77
CA ASN A 504 -30.05 -15.28 5.32
C ASN A 504 -30.16 -13.87 4.71
N MET A 505 -31.34 -13.36 4.42
CA MET A 505 -31.54 -12.06 3.78
C MET A 505 -30.97 -10.88 4.60
N PHE A 506 -30.75 -11.05 5.91
CA PHE A 506 -30.33 -9.98 6.83
C PHE A 506 -29.02 -10.26 7.56
N ILE A 507 -28.58 -11.53 7.62
CA ILE A 507 -27.40 -11.95 8.40
C ILE A 507 -26.35 -12.53 7.47
N TRP A 508 -25.14 -12.01 7.58
CA TRP A 508 -23.94 -12.53 6.94
C TRP A 508 -23.12 -13.33 7.96
N ARG A 509 -22.44 -14.34 7.52
CA ARG A 509 -21.53 -15.13 8.35
C ARG A 509 -20.18 -15.22 7.67
N THR A 510 -19.12 -15.06 8.44
CA THR A 510 -17.75 -15.32 7.98
C THR A 510 -17.47 -16.81 8.04
N ILE A 511 -17.00 -17.35 6.95
CA ILE A 511 -16.61 -18.77 6.83
C ILE A 511 -15.28 -18.92 6.12
N ASN A 512 -14.61 -20.05 6.34
CA ASN A 512 -13.50 -20.47 5.50
C ASN A 512 -14.04 -21.17 4.24
N MET A 513 -13.79 -20.56 3.09
CA MET A 513 -13.94 -21.24 1.80
C MET A 513 -12.72 -22.16 1.62
N ALA A 514 -12.94 -23.42 1.24
CA ALA A 514 -11.86 -24.39 1.31
C ALA A 514 -10.68 -24.09 0.39
N LYS A 515 -10.93 -23.72 -0.89
CA LYS A 515 -9.84 -23.52 -1.88
C LYS A 515 -10.17 -22.41 -2.89
N ALA A 516 -9.16 -21.57 -3.20
CA ALA A 516 -9.19 -20.68 -4.35
C ALA A 516 -7.86 -20.78 -5.12
N ARG A 517 -7.92 -20.54 -6.44
CA ARG A 517 -6.74 -20.52 -7.30
C ARG A 517 -6.70 -19.22 -8.10
N GLY A 518 -5.64 -18.44 -7.91
CA GLY A 518 -5.33 -17.26 -8.70
C GLY A 518 -4.21 -17.56 -9.69
N MET A 519 -4.37 -17.14 -10.94
CA MET A 519 -3.31 -17.18 -11.94
C MET A 519 -3.41 -15.96 -12.83
N GLY A 520 -2.30 -15.49 -13.34
CA GLY A 520 -2.29 -14.35 -14.23
C GLY A 520 -0.92 -13.99 -14.77
N VAL A 521 -0.92 -12.94 -15.56
CA VAL A 521 0.27 -12.33 -16.14
C VAL A 521 0.19 -10.82 -15.92
N ASP A 522 1.27 -10.24 -15.43
CA ASP A 522 1.46 -8.80 -15.29
C ASP A 522 2.54 -8.34 -16.26
N GLY A 523 2.31 -7.26 -16.99
CA GLY A 523 3.27 -6.65 -17.90
C GLY A 523 3.38 -5.17 -17.66
N GLU A 524 4.59 -4.62 -17.72
CA GLU A 524 4.86 -3.18 -17.69
C GLU A 524 5.89 -2.83 -18.75
N ALA A 525 5.68 -1.68 -19.41
CA ALA A 525 6.64 -1.10 -20.34
C ALA A 525 6.76 0.40 -20.06
N ARG A 526 7.98 0.91 -20.10
CA ARG A 526 8.27 2.32 -19.99
C ARG A 526 9.37 2.71 -20.96
N VAL A 527 9.20 3.86 -21.61
CA VAL A 527 10.19 4.46 -22.50
C VAL A 527 10.37 5.92 -22.09
N GLU A 528 11.61 6.31 -21.88
CA GLU A 528 12.02 7.68 -21.61
C GLU A 528 12.88 8.17 -22.79
N TRP A 529 12.44 9.23 -23.45
CA TRP A 529 13.09 9.78 -24.61
C TRP A 529 13.26 11.30 -24.49
N THR A 530 14.50 11.76 -24.63
CA THR A 530 14.87 13.19 -24.63
C THR A 530 15.40 13.57 -26.02
N PRO A 531 14.50 13.88 -26.99
CA PRO A 531 14.89 14.12 -28.38
C PRO A 531 15.81 15.33 -28.53
N SER A 532 15.60 16.37 -27.73
CA SER A 532 16.40 17.61 -27.73
C SER A 532 16.40 18.27 -26.36
N ALA A 533 17.26 19.27 -26.17
CA ALA A 533 17.28 20.04 -24.93
C ALA A 533 15.92 20.70 -24.66
N GLY A 534 15.41 20.52 -23.45
CA GLY A 534 14.09 21.04 -23.04
C GLY A 534 12.89 20.21 -23.48
N HIS A 535 13.05 19.13 -24.26
CA HIS A 535 11.97 18.22 -24.63
C HIS A 535 12.22 16.82 -24.08
N ARG A 536 11.24 16.29 -23.36
CA ARG A 536 11.25 14.92 -22.85
C ARG A 536 9.89 14.27 -23.08
N ILE A 537 9.92 13.06 -23.58
CA ILE A 537 8.73 12.22 -23.80
C ILE A 537 8.85 10.99 -22.90
N ASP A 538 7.85 10.76 -22.10
CA ASP A 538 7.71 9.59 -21.24
C ASP A 538 6.47 8.79 -21.70
N LEU A 539 6.69 7.52 -22.07
CA LEU A 539 5.63 6.57 -22.38
C LEU A 539 5.60 5.52 -21.30
N SER A 540 4.44 5.21 -20.77
CA SER A 540 4.27 4.08 -19.85
C SER A 540 3.00 3.30 -20.17
N ALA A 541 3.04 1.98 -20.00
CA ALA A 541 1.90 1.09 -20.12
C ALA A 541 2.00 -0.01 -19.09
N SER A 542 0.86 -0.38 -18.51
CA SER A 542 0.72 -1.55 -17.65
C SER A 542 -0.45 -2.40 -18.12
N TYR A 543 -0.32 -3.71 -17.98
CA TYR A 543 -1.39 -4.66 -18.29
C TYR A 543 -1.38 -5.80 -17.29
N THR A 544 -2.56 -6.24 -16.88
CA THR A 544 -2.77 -7.39 -16.00
C THR A 544 -3.88 -8.26 -16.56
N TYR A 545 -3.57 -9.52 -16.80
CA TYR A 545 -4.54 -10.59 -16.91
C TYR A 545 -4.57 -11.35 -15.59
N GLN A 546 -5.76 -11.52 -14.97
CA GLN A 546 -5.89 -12.26 -13.72
C GLN A 546 -7.16 -13.11 -13.68
N ARG A 547 -7.03 -14.36 -13.30
CA ARG A 547 -8.15 -15.25 -13.03
C ARG A 547 -8.04 -15.82 -11.63
N VAL A 548 -8.95 -15.40 -10.74
CA VAL A 548 -9.05 -15.90 -9.37
C VAL A 548 -10.35 -16.66 -9.23
N ALA A 549 -10.28 -17.99 -9.21
CA ALA A 549 -11.43 -18.85 -9.29
C ALA A 549 -11.64 -19.69 -8.02
N ASN A 550 -12.90 -19.90 -7.66
CA ASN A 550 -13.29 -20.83 -6.63
C ASN A 550 -12.97 -22.28 -7.06
N ARG A 551 -12.26 -23.01 -6.20
CA ARG A 551 -11.86 -24.41 -6.40
C ARG A 551 -12.24 -25.29 -5.21
N THR A 552 -13.26 -24.90 -4.45
CA THR A 552 -13.67 -25.55 -3.20
C THR A 552 -14.25 -26.94 -3.47
N ASP A 553 -15.33 -27.01 -4.24
CA ASP A 553 -16.09 -28.24 -4.49
C ASP A 553 -16.46 -28.32 -5.98
N ALA A 554 -16.01 -29.36 -6.63
CA ALA A 554 -16.22 -29.57 -8.07
C ALA A 554 -17.70 -29.79 -8.41
N SER A 555 -18.52 -30.25 -7.47
CA SER A 555 -19.97 -30.44 -7.62
C SER A 555 -20.77 -29.15 -7.45
N SER A 556 -20.17 -28.10 -6.89
CA SER A 556 -20.82 -26.81 -6.65
C SER A 556 -21.03 -26.02 -7.95
N PRO A 557 -22.20 -25.39 -8.16
CA PRO A 557 -22.43 -24.49 -9.30
C PRO A 557 -21.53 -23.26 -9.31
N HIS A 558 -20.81 -23.00 -8.22
CA HIS A 558 -19.85 -21.92 -8.09
C HIS A 558 -18.40 -22.33 -8.44
N TYR A 559 -18.16 -23.61 -8.72
CA TYR A 559 -16.85 -24.09 -9.06
C TYR A 559 -16.31 -23.46 -10.36
N GLY A 560 -15.09 -23.00 -10.32
CA GLY A 560 -14.45 -22.34 -11.46
C GLY A 560 -14.88 -20.90 -11.73
N LYS A 561 -15.89 -20.37 -11.03
CA LYS A 561 -16.33 -18.98 -11.17
C LYS A 561 -15.31 -18.03 -10.56
N GLN A 562 -15.17 -16.85 -11.18
CA GLN A 562 -14.30 -15.76 -10.74
C GLN A 562 -14.76 -15.22 -9.38
N VAL A 563 -13.80 -14.90 -8.52
CA VAL A 563 -14.08 -14.18 -7.25
C VAL A 563 -14.66 -12.80 -7.57
N PRO A 564 -15.66 -12.31 -6.79
CA PRO A 564 -16.28 -11.02 -7.00
C PRO A 564 -15.28 -9.85 -7.04
N TYR A 565 -15.65 -8.82 -7.80
CA TYR A 565 -14.90 -7.56 -7.95
C TYR A 565 -13.50 -7.70 -8.55
N GLN A 566 -13.17 -8.82 -9.18
CA GLN A 566 -11.89 -9.01 -9.86
C GLN A 566 -12.09 -8.99 -11.38
N PRO A 567 -11.63 -7.94 -12.11
CA PRO A 567 -11.67 -7.94 -13.56
C PRO A 567 -10.67 -8.96 -14.11
N LEU A 568 -10.99 -9.60 -15.23
CA LEU A 568 -10.06 -10.50 -15.92
C LEU A 568 -8.91 -9.75 -16.57
N ASN A 569 -9.21 -8.59 -17.16
CA ASN A 569 -8.24 -7.75 -17.85
C ASN A 569 -8.31 -6.33 -17.31
N GLN A 570 -7.18 -5.75 -17.04
CA GLN A 570 -7.05 -4.33 -16.69
C GLN A 570 -5.72 -3.79 -17.15
N GLY A 571 -5.65 -2.49 -17.38
CA GLY A 571 -4.42 -1.83 -17.79
C GLY A 571 -4.51 -0.33 -17.73
N SER A 572 -3.36 0.30 -17.80
CA SER A 572 -3.21 1.75 -17.89
C SER A 572 -2.16 2.10 -18.93
N ALA A 573 -2.29 3.30 -19.51
CA ALA A 573 -1.29 3.86 -20.41
C ALA A 573 -1.19 5.37 -20.17
N SER A 574 0.01 5.92 -20.36
CA SER A 574 0.22 7.37 -20.33
C SER A 574 1.29 7.82 -21.31
N VAL A 575 1.11 9.03 -21.82
CA VAL A 575 2.05 9.73 -22.68
C VAL A 575 2.27 11.11 -22.06
N GLY A 576 3.45 11.37 -21.55
CA GLY A 576 3.89 12.67 -21.03
C GLY A 576 4.81 13.36 -22.02
N TRP A 577 4.62 14.64 -22.23
CA TRP A 577 5.51 15.50 -23.02
C TRP A 577 5.88 16.74 -22.21
N GLU A 578 7.09 16.77 -21.69
CA GLU A 578 7.66 17.95 -21.06
C GLU A 578 8.32 18.83 -22.14
N ASN A 579 8.03 20.12 -22.09
CA ASN A 579 8.56 21.11 -23.02
C ASN A 579 8.70 22.48 -22.34
N PRO A 580 9.39 23.47 -22.95
CA PRO A 580 9.62 24.77 -22.32
C PRO A 580 8.39 25.64 -22.11
N TRP A 581 7.28 25.35 -22.81
CA TRP A 581 6.08 26.19 -22.80
C TRP A 581 5.04 25.70 -21.79
N ILE A 582 4.52 24.50 -22.02
CA ILE A 582 3.50 23.85 -21.17
C ILE A 582 3.62 22.33 -21.32
N SER A 583 3.91 21.65 -20.24
CA SER A 583 3.99 20.19 -20.26
C SER A 583 2.61 19.56 -20.23
N LEU A 584 2.43 18.50 -21.01
CA LEU A 584 1.17 17.80 -21.18
C LEU A 584 1.32 16.33 -20.82
N SER A 585 0.29 15.73 -20.25
CA SER A 585 0.19 14.30 -20.03
C SER A 585 -1.22 13.81 -20.37
N LEU A 586 -1.32 12.93 -21.36
CA LEU A 586 -2.51 12.15 -21.66
C LEU A 586 -2.37 10.79 -20.98
N HIS A 587 -3.36 10.41 -20.19
CA HIS A 587 -3.33 9.15 -19.46
C HIS A 587 -4.70 8.49 -19.46
N GLY A 588 -4.72 7.17 -19.30
CA GLY A 588 -5.95 6.42 -19.24
C GLY A 588 -5.80 5.09 -18.54
N GLN A 589 -6.92 4.57 -18.09
CA GLN A 589 -7.06 3.27 -17.46
C GLN A 589 -8.30 2.57 -17.97
N ALA A 590 -8.26 1.23 -18.05
CA ALA A 590 -9.37 0.43 -18.48
C ALA A 590 -9.42 -0.89 -17.72
N ALA A 591 -10.63 -1.39 -17.47
CA ALA A 591 -10.85 -2.70 -16.90
C ALA A 591 -12.02 -3.40 -17.58
N SER A 592 -11.93 -4.73 -17.74
CA SER A 592 -13.03 -5.55 -18.24
C SER A 592 -14.17 -5.64 -17.24
N GLY A 593 -15.33 -6.11 -17.70
CA GLY A 593 -16.47 -6.42 -16.83
C GLY A 593 -16.12 -7.43 -15.74
N ARG A 594 -16.87 -7.38 -14.64
CA ARG A 594 -16.68 -8.22 -13.45
C ARG A 594 -18.02 -8.49 -12.75
N TRP A 595 -18.03 -9.44 -11.85
CA TRP A 595 -19.20 -9.84 -11.10
C TRP A 595 -19.15 -9.28 -9.68
N ALA A 596 -20.28 -8.78 -9.17
CA ALA A 596 -20.39 -8.31 -7.78
C ALA A 596 -20.65 -9.47 -6.81
N THR A 597 -21.15 -10.62 -7.27
CA THR A 597 -21.49 -11.77 -6.43
C THR A 597 -20.84 -13.06 -6.91
N PRO A 598 -20.63 -14.05 -6.02
CA PRO A 598 -20.05 -15.34 -6.40
C PRO A 598 -20.92 -16.16 -7.37
N ASN A 599 -22.22 -15.90 -7.41
CA ASN A 599 -23.20 -16.66 -8.19
C ASN A 599 -23.18 -16.28 -9.69
N HIS A 600 -22.64 -15.13 -10.03
CA HIS A 600 -22.60 -14.61 -11.40
C HIS A 600 -23.99 -14.47 -12.03
N TYR A 601 -24.97 -13.96 -11.28
CA TYR A 601 -26.26 -13.59 -11.86
C TYR A 601 -26.12 -12.39 -12.78
N GLU A 602 -26.85 -12.35 -13.89
CA GLU A 602 -26.78 -11.25 -14.86
C GLU A 602 -26.98 -9.86 -14.22
N GLY A 603 -27.93 -9.73 -13.30
CA GLY A 603 -28.18 -8.49 -12.56
C GLY A 603 -27.03 -8.04 -11.63
N THR A 604 -25.98 -8.86 -11.45
CA THR A 604 -24.80 -8.55 -10.63
C THR A 604 -23.53 -8.32 -11.47
N HIS A 605 -23.68 -8.29 -12.80
CA HIS A 605 -22.58 -7.98 -13.69
C HIS A 605 -22.32 -6.47 -13.74
N ILE A 606 -21.09 -6.08 -13.44
CA ILE A 606 -20.59 -4.70 -13.56
C ILE A 606 -19.86 -4.59 -14.88
N GLY A 607 -20.27 -3.64 -15.73
CA GLY A 607 -19.68 -3.41 -17.04
C GLY A 607 -18.19 -3.04 -16.98
N GLY A 608 -17.47 -3.28 -18.06
CA GLY A 608 -16.12 -2.75 -18.23
C GLY A 608 -16.12 -1.24 -18.41
N TYR A 609 -14.97 -0.61 -18.19
CA TYR A 609 -14.82 0.84 -18.36
C TYR A 609 -13.47 1.20 -18.96
N ALA A 610 -13.44 2.41 -19.53
CA ALA A 610 -12.24 3.14 -19.87
C ALA A 610 -12.39 4.59 -19.39
N ASP A 611 -11.39 5.06 -18.69
CA ASP A 611 -11.30 6.42 -18.15
C ASP A 611 -10.04 7.07 -18.72
N VAL A 612 -10.17 8.27 -19.28
CA VAL A 612 -9.09 9.02 -19.93
C VAL A 612 -9.03 10.41 -19.32
N GLY A 613 -7.83 10.83 -18.92
CA GLY A 613 -7.58 12.15 -18.35
C GLY A 613 -6.47 12.89 -19.09
N LEU A 614 -6.47 14.22 -18.94
CA LEU A 614 -5.46 15.12 -19.47
C LEU A 614 -4.95 16.03 -18.33
N THR A 615 -3.65 16.06 -18.17
CA THR A 615 -2.94 16.98 -17.26
C THR A 615 -2.13 17.97 -18.08
N ALA A 616 -2.23 19.25 -17.72
CA ALA A 616 -1.36 20.31 -18.22
C ALA A 616 -0.66 20.99 -17.04
N TYR A 617 0.65 21.22 -17.13
CA TYR A 617 1.38 21.92 -16.07
C TYR A 617 2.52 22.77 -16.59
N ARG A 618 2.85 23.80 -15.81
CA ARG A 618 4.00 24.66 -16.07
C ARG A 618 4.75 24.97 -14.78
N ASN A 619 6.07 24.79 -14.81
CA ASN A 619 6.98 25.25 -13.78
C ASN A 619 7.63 26.57 -14.22
N MET A 620 7.65 27.55 -13.33
CA MET A 620 8.26 28.85 -13.61
C MET A 620 8.97 29.39 -12.35
N MET A 621 9.94 30.24 -12.56
CA MET A 621 10.59 31.00 -11.49
C MET A 621 10.03 32.41 -11.46
N VAL A 622 9.54 32.85 -10.30
CA VAL A 622 9.08 34.23 -10.06
C VAL A 622 9.97 34.79 -8.95
N GLY A 623 10.98 35.52 -9.33
CA GLY A 623 12.05 35.94 -8.44
C GLY A 623 12.82 34.70 -7.91
N LYS A 624 12.78 34.49 -6.58
CA LYS A 624 13.42 33.33 -5.92
C LYS A 624 12.45 32.17 -5.69
N THR A 625 11.17 32.37 -5.94
CA THR A 625 10.11 31.40 -5.69
C THR A 625 9.90 30.52 -6.91
N ARG A 626 9.89 29.21 -6.71
CA ARG A 626 9.44 28.26 -7.72
C ARG A 626 7.93 28.14 -7.67
N LEU A 627 7.28 28.48 -8.79
CA LEU A 627 5.84 28.38 -8.95
C LEU A 627 5.50 27.25 -9.93
N GLN A 628 4.56 26.38 -9.54
CA GLN A 628 3.99 25.36 -10.41
C GLN A 628 2.48 25.59 -10.54
N LEU A 629 2.03 25.72 -11.77
CA LEU A 629 0.61 25.73 -12.12
C LEU A 629 0.27 24.39 -12.75
N ARG A 630 -0.83 23.78 -12.33
CA ARG A 630 -1.31 22.50 -12.87
C ARG A 630 -2.82 22.54 -13.04
N ALA A 631 -3.31 21.96 -14.14
CA ALA A 631 -4.72 21.74 -14.44
C ALA A 631 -4.91 20.28 -14.88
N ASP A 632 -5.88 19.61 -14.33
CA ASP A 632 -6.26 18.24 -14.63
C ASP A 632 -7.71 18.19 -15.06
N VAL A 633 -8.00 17.40 -16.09
CA VAL A 633 -9.36 17.03 -16.50
C VAL A 633 -9.40 15.51 -16.57
N GLU A 634 -10.23 14.92 -15.73
CA GLU A 634 -10.42 13.48 -15.64
C GLU A 634 -11.72 13.05 -16.32
N ASN A 635 -11.76 11.81 -16.78
CA ASN A 635 -12.90 11.22 -17.49
C ASN A 635 -13.40 12.15 -18.62
N ILE A 636 -12.50 12.55 -19.52
CA ILE A 636 -12.80 13.48 -20.61
C ILE A 636 -13.87 12.95 -21.57
N LEU A 637 -14.02 11.62 -21.65
CA LEU A 637 -15.05 10.94 -22.45
C LEU A 637 -16.44 11.02 -21.81
N GLY A 638 -16.55 11.49 -20.57
CA GLY A 638 -17.79 11.56 -19.80
C GLY A 638 -18.46 10.21 -19.59
N HIS A 639 -17.68 9.13 -19.61
CA HIS A 639 -18.19 7.77 -19.44
C HIS A 639 -18.67 7.57 -18.00
N GLN A 640 -19.89 7.03 -17.85
CA GLN A 640 -20.41 6.65 -16.55
C GLN A 640 -20.14 5.16 -16.32
N TYR A 641 -19.44 4.85 -15.24
CA TYR A 641 -19.07 3.49 -14.87
C TYR A 641 -19.11 3.31 -13.36
N GLU A 642 -19.01 2.07 -12.93
CA GLU A 642 -18.95 1.66 -11.52
C GLU A 642 -17.73 0.78 -11.30
N ILE A 643 -17.06 0.95 -10.17
CA ILE A 643 -16.02 0.03 -9.69
C ILE A 643 -16.65 -0.93 -8.68
N VAL A 644 -17.48 -0.40 -7.79
CA VAL A 644 -18.31 -1.14 -6.87
C VAL A 644 -19.77 -1.02 -7.33
N ALA A 645 -20.51 -2.11 -7.33
CA ALA A 645 -21.90 -2.14 -7.79
C ALA A 645 -22.75 -1.08 -7.08
N HIS A 646 -23.51 -0.32 -7.85
CA HIS A 646 -24.37 0.78 -7.40
C HIS A 646 -23.63 1.98 -6.77
N TYR A 647 -22.33 2.11 -7.02
CA TYR A 647 -21.53 3.28 -6.68
C TYR A 647 -21.02 3.90 -7.99
N PRO A 648 -21.81 4.82 -8.62
CA PRO A 648 -21.41 5.47 -9.86
C PRO A 648 -20.16 6.32 -9.61
N MET A 649 -19.19 6.23 -10.53
CA MET A 649 -17.99 7.06 -10.51
C MET A 649 -18.28 8.45 -11.09
N PRO A 650 -17.53 9.49 -10.67
CA PRO A 650 -17.64 10.82 -11.24
C PRO A 650 -17.44 10.81 -12.76
N ARG A 651 -18.28 11.56 -13.46
CA ARG A 651 -18.11 11.83 -14.90
C ARG A 651 -17.01 12.88 -15.09
N THR A 652 -16.93 13.51 -16.24
CA THR A 652 -15.95 14.55 -16.54
C THR A 652 -15.85 15.59 -15.41
N HIS A 653 -14.64 15.77 -14.88
CA HIS A 653 -14.38 16.71 -13.80
C HIS A 653 -12.97 17.29 -13.92
N TRP A 654 -12.74 18.38 -13.21
CA TRP A 654 -11.47 19.09 -13.26
C TRP A 654 -10.91 19.39 -11.88
N ARG A 655 -9.60 19.56 -11.84
CA ARG A 655 -8.84 20.08 -10.69
C ARG A 655 -7.80 21.08 -11.18
N MET A 656 -7.56 22.13 -10.42
CA MET A 656 -6.47 23.09 -10.65
C MET A 656 -5.66 23.25 -9.37
N SER A 657 -4.34 23.39 -9.50
CA SER A 657 -3.48 23.63 -8.36
C SER A 657 -2.41 24.68 -8.65
N VAL A 658 -2.10 25.43 -7.61
CA VAL A 658 -0.97 26.37 -7.56
C VAL A 658 -0.08 25.94 -6.41
N LYS A 659 1.18 25.63 -6.70
CA LYS A 659 2.21 25.24 -5.73
C LYS A 659 3.34 26.25 -5.75
N MET A 660 3.77 26.67 -4.58
CA MET A 660 4.88 27.60 -4.36
C MET A 660 5.93 26.94 -3.49
N GLU A 661 7.20 27.06 -3.88
CA GLU A 661 8.37 26.60 -3.12
C GLU A 661 9.27 27.80 -2.86
N LEU A 662 9.45 28.13 -1.54
CA LEU A 662 10.19 29.28 -1.02
C LEU A 662 11.51 28.85 -0.37
#